data_3d81eb0c5d1ca2ac4f9edfae5047fa32
#
_entry.id   3d81eb0c5d1ca2ac4f9edfae5047fa32
#
_cell.length_a   1.000
_cell.length_b   1.000
_cell.length_c   1.000
_cell.angle_alpha   90.00
_cell.angle_beta   90.00
_cell.angle_gamma   90.00
#
_symmetry.space_group_name_H-M   'P 1'
#
loop_
_entity.id
_entity.type
_entity.pdbx_description
1 polymer ?
#
loop_
_entity_poly.entity_id
_entity_poly.type
_entity_poly.pdbx_seq_one_letter_code
_entity_poly.pdbx_strand_id
1 'polypeptide(L)'
;VQRRSQKIVELAPSPHLAPALRKKIAAAAVAMAKAVKYRSLGTFEFLVEGGDFFFIEANPRLQVEHTVTEEVWGVDLVKAQLRLASGVGLAKTGIAGARPHGHAIQLRINMETMTADGSARPGGGTLTVFEPPSGPGVRVDTYGYAGYRTNPNFDSLIAKLIVHSPSPDFADALARSERALAAFRLEGAPSNIAFLRALLADADFRADKVHTRFIDERAGELIEAAGRLQPGLYFQASAPSAASPRQAGARVDAVDPLAVLAFGKAAQQVEPAAVADAPEGTVPVPAPMQGTIVSLSVKEGDAVAAGQPLLIMDAMKMQHEIRSPARGYVRRIAVEAGETIYEGHALLFVEEADVAVKDALVEEKIDLDYIRPDLAEYFERRALTLDERRPEAVARRRRTNQRTARQNLDDLVDPGSFVEWGAFAIASQRTRRTQEDLIEKTPADGLITGIGRVNGSLFGAEKSRVAVALYDYTVLAGTQGKTNHHKKDRLFEIVEEQHLPLVFFTEGGGGRPGDVDVQSVAGLNTMAFHLFGRLSGSSPLVGVNSGRCFAGNAALLGCCDVVIATKNSSIGMGGPAMIEGGNLGVYAPEEVGPMSVQVPNGMVDIPVEDEAEAVAVAKRYLSYFQGALPEWRAADQRLLRRAIPENRLRVYDVRSVIDTLCDEGSVLELRRAFGPGMVTALARIEGKPLGIVANNPMHLAGAIDSDGSDKAARFLQLCDAFDLPVLFLCDTPGMMVGPEVEKTALVRHCSRLFVTGANLGVPFGTIVLRKAYGLGAQAMAGGSFHAGTFAISWPTGEFGGMGLEGAVKLGYRKELEAIADPAVRRARFDEMVAAAYARGKALSTATYFEVDEVIDPAESRRWVATALLGAPPRPRNPHKRRPNIDTW
;
A
#
# COMPACT_ATOMS: atom_id res chain seq x y z
N VAL A 1 7.42 -4.64 36.91
CA VAL A 1 6.50 -5.69 37.34
C VAL A 1 5.26 -5.65 36.44
N GLN A 2 4.77 -6.79 36.02
CA GLN A 2 3.70 -6.94 35.03
C GLN A 2 2.55 -7.78 35.56
N ARG A 3 1.40 -7.57 34.93
CA ARG A 3 0.17 -8.34 35.09
C ARG A 3 -0.27 -8.84 33.72
N ARG A 4 -0.37 -10.15 33.49
CA ARG A 4 -0.73 -10.75 32.20
C ARG A 4 -0.02 -10.07 31.03
N SER A 5 1.31 -9.94 31.13
CA SER A 5 2.19 -9.26 30.14
C SER A 5 2.04 -7.74 30.02
N GLN A 6 1.17 -7.08 30.79
CA GLN A 6 1.12 -5.62 30.88
C GLN A 6 2.00 -5.10 32.03
N LYS A 7 2.95 -4.24 31.72
CA LYS A 7 3.79 -3.55 32.73
C LYS A 7 2.93 -2.56 33.50
N ILE A 8 2.99 -2.54 34.81
CA ILE A 8 2.28 -1.58 35.69
C ILE A 8 3.18 -0.83 36.64
N VAL A 9 4.39 -1.36 36.91
CA VAL A 9 5.44 -0.67 37.65
C VAL A 9 6.77 -0.90 36.94
N GLU A 10 7.50 0.18 36.70
CA GLU A 10 8.83 0.17 36.07
C GLU A 10 9.86 0.84 36.98
N LEU A 11 11.06 0.32 37.00
CA LEU A 11 12.16 0.76 37.86
C LEU A 11 13.41 1.10 37.03
N ALA A 12 14.14 2.15 37.40
CA ALA A 12 15.45 2.45 36.84
C ALA A 12 16.39 3.06 37.88
N PRO A 13 17.68 2.63 37.91
CA PRO A 13 18.17 1.37 37.38
C PRO A 13 17.59 0.20 38.17
N SER A 14 17.62 -1.04 37.62
CA SER A 14 17.26 -2.24 38.42
C SER A 14 18.13 -2.31 39.66
N PRO A 15 17.54 -2.37 40.86
CA PRO A 15 18.31 -2.23 42.14
C PRO A 15 19.23 -3.42 42.41
N HIS A 16 18.88 -4.62 41.96
CA HIS A 16 19.61 -5.86 42.27
C HIS A 16 20.32 -6.51 41.07
N LEU A 17 20.25 -5.92 39.89
CA LEU A 17 20.94 -6.44 38.71
C LEU A 17 22.43 -6.21 38.83
N ALA A 18 23.24 -7.30 38.86
CA ALA A 18 24.68 -7.24 38.96
C ALA A 18 25.31 -6.31 37.91
N PRO A 19 26.20 -5.38 38.25
CA PRO A 19 26.79 -4.41 37.33
C PRO A 19 27.45 -5.04 36.10
N ALA A 20 28.07 -6.21 36.27
CA ALA A 20 28.68 -6.98 35.20
C ALA A 20 27.64 -7.50 34.18
N LEU A 21 26.49 -8.01 34.65
CA LEU A 21 25.40 -8.50 33.80
C LEU A 21 24.70 -7.33 33.07
N ARG A 22 24.47 -6.24 33.80
CA ARG A 22 23.94 -4.98 33.20
C ARG A 22 24.80 -4.50 32.05
N LYS A 23 26.14 -4.51 32.22
CA LYS A 23 27.07 -4.12 31.13
C LYS A 23 26.98 -5.06 29.93
N LYS A 24 26.83 -6.38 30.17
CA LYS A 24 26.69 -7.37 29.10
C LYS A 24 25.40 -7.15 28.30
N ILE A 25 24.25 -6.96 28.98
CA ILE A 25 22.95 -6.69 28.34
C ILE A 25 23.03 -5.43 27.49
N ALA A 26 23.56 -4.34 28.04
CA ALA A 26 23.72 -3.08 27.31
C ALA A 26 24.65 -3.22 26.09
N ALA A 27 25.76 -3.98 26.21
CA ALA A 27 26.66 -4.27 25.11
C ALA A 27 25.97 -5.10 23.99
N ALA A 28 25.12 -6.06 24.34
CA ALA A 28 24.35 -6.87 23.41
C ALA A 28 23.36 -6.00 22.63
N ALA A 29 22.61 -5.14 23.32
CA ALA A 29 21.68 -4.20 22.67
C ALA A 29 22.39 -3.27 21.68
N VAL A 30 23.54 -2.71 22.08
CA VAL A 30 24.36 -1.85 21.21
C VAL A 30 24.92 -2.63 20.01
N ALA A 31 25.34 -3.87 20.19
CA ALA A 31 25.84 -4.71 19.10
C ALA A 31 24.74 -5.00 18.07
N MET A 32 23.53 -5.36 18.52
CA MET A 32 22.37 -5.57 17.66
C MET A 32 21.99 -4.30 16.89
N ALA A 33 21.91 -3.16 17.57
CA ALA A 33 21.62 -1.87 16.94
C ALA A 33 22.66 -1.50 15.87
N LYS A 34 23.96 -1.75 16.13
CA LYS A 34 25.03 -1.53 15.14
C LYS A 34 24.93 -2.48 13.94
N ALA A 35 24.61 -3.75 14.15
CA ALA A 35 24.49 -4.74 13.09
C ALA A 35 23.42 -4.37 12.07
N VAL A 36 22.29 -3.81 12.53
CA VAL A 36 21.20 -3.35 11.67
C VAL A 36 21.32 -1.86 11.27
N LYS A 37 22.43 -1.20 11.62
CA LYS A 37 22.67 0.24 11.37
C LYS A 37 21.50 1.11 11.84
N TYR A 38 20.99 0.79 13.03
CA TYR A 38 19.80 1.41 13.59
C TYR A 38 19.99 2.93 13.79
N ARG A 39 18.97 3.69 13.43
CA ARG A 39 18.92 5.14 13.58
C ARG A 39 17.72 5.53 14.44
N SER A 40 17.84 6.54 15.30
CA SER A 40 16.82 6.98 16.26
C SER A 40 16.85 6.24 17.60
N LEU A 41 15.82 6.43 18.42
CA LEU A 41 15.63 5.75 19.70
C LEU A 41 14.90 4.43 19.51
N GLY A 42 15.25 3.47 20.35
CA GLY A 42 14.61 2.16 20.37
C GLY A 42 14.81 1.47 21.72
N THR A 43 14.05 0.42 21.96
CA THR A 43 14.11 -0.38 23.17
C THR A 43 14.37 -1.83 22.80
N PHE A 44 15.35 -2.44 23.47
CA PHE A 44 15.65 -3.87 23.38
C PHE A 44 15.22 -4.52 24.69
N GLU A 45 14.35 -5.53 24.61
CA GLU A 45 13.82 -6.22 25.78
C GLU A 45 14.49 -7.57 25.97
N PHE A 46 14.83 -7.86 27.25
CA PHE A 46 15.52 -9.09 27.65
C PHE A 46 14.85 -9.68 28.88
N LEU A 47 14.79 -11.00 28.94
CA LEU A 47 14.55 -11.73 30.20
C LEU A 47 15.89 -12.03 30.87
N VAL A 48 15.90 -11.93 32.20
CA VAL A 48 17.08 -12.28 33.03
C VAL A 48 16.69 -13.40 33.97
N GLU A 49 17.50 -14.46 33.98
CA GLU A 49 17.34 -15.57 34.89
C GLU A 49 18.72 -15.97 35.44
N GLY A 50 18.89 -15.87 36.77
CA GLY A 50 20.17 -16.13 37.43
C GLY A 50 21.29 -15.19 36.93
N GLY A 51 22.26 -15.71 36.22
CA GLY A 51 23.40 -14.98 35.64
C GLY A 51 23.29 -14.78 34.12
N ASP A 52 22.23 -15.30 33.50
CA ASP A 52 22.03 -15.30 32.04
C ASP A 52 20.94 -14.31 31.60
N PHE A 53 20.93 -13.93 30.33
CA PHE A 53 19.93 -13.09 29.75
C PHE A 53 19.56 -13.54 28.33
N PHE A 54 18.28 -13.39 27.99
CA PHE A 54 17.67 -13.84 26.74
C PHE A 54 16.97 -12.67 26.04
N PHE A 55 17.28 -12.45 24.78
CA PHE A 55 16.62 -11.44 23.98
C PHE A 55 15.17 -11.85 23.68
N ILE A 56 14.23 -10.92 23.86
CA ILE A 56 12.81 -11.11 23.53
C ILE A 56 12.47 -10.40 22.23
N GLU A 57 12.60 -9.06 22.23
CA GLU A 57 12.19 -8.22 21.10
C GLU A 57 12.94 -6.89 21.06
N ALA A 58 12.88 -6.24 19.90
CA ALA A 58 13.31 -4.86 19.74
C ALA A 58 12.14 -3.99 19.27
N ASN A 59 11.84 -2.94 20.03
CA ASN A 59 10.81 -1.97 19.70
C ASN A 59 11.47 -0.74 19.06
N PRO A 60 11.29 -0.46 17.74
CA PRO A 60 11.93 0.66 17.07
C PRO A 60 11.18 1.99 17.34
N ARG A 61 10.87 2.26 18.59
CA ARG A 61 10.12 3.43 19.06
C ARG A 61 10.40 3.71 20.53
N LEU A 62 10.00 4.88 20.97
CA LEU A 62 9.93 5.22 22.39
C LEU A 62 8.82 4.39 23.06
N GLN A 63 9.05 3.93 24.28
CA GLN A 63 8.10 3.18 25.10
C GLN A 63 7.51 4.03 26.22
N VAL A 64 6.40 3.54 26.83
CA VAL A 64 5.68 4.25 27.90
C VAL A 64 6.59 4.54 29.10
N GLU A 65 7.50 3.61 29.41
CA GLU A 65 8.42 3.64 30.53
C GLU A 65 9.70 4.47 30.34
N HIS A 66 9.85 5.18 29.22
CA HIS A 66 11.04 6.00 28.97
C HIS A 66 11.32 7.05 30.07
N THR A 67 10.30 7.46 30.79
CA THR A 67 10.35 8.51 31.80
C THR A 67 11.23 8.16 33.02
N VAL A 68 11.32 6.87 33.43
CA VAL A 68 12.26 6.48 34.50
C VAL A 68 13.71 6.63 34.05
N THR A 69 13.99 6.41 32.76
CA THR A 69 15.31 6.66 32.18
C THR A 69 15.62 8.16 32.14
N GLU A 70 14.64 8.98 31.74
CA GLU A 70 14.80 10.43 31.71
C GLU A 70 15.15 11.00 33.09
N GLU A 71 14.40 10.60 34.12
CA GLU A 71 14.62 11.07 35.49
C GLU A 71 15.98 10.64 36.07
N VAL A 72 16.35 9.35 35.88
CA VAL A 72 17.63 8.84 36.41
C VAL A 72 18.86 9.41 35.67
N TRP A 73 18.74 9.63 34.34
CA TRP A 73 19.87 10.09 33.52
C TRP A 73 19.88 11.61 33.31
N GLY A 74 18.86 12.33 33.72
CA GLY A 74 18.73 13.78 33.52
C GLY A 74 18.68 14.16 32.01
N VAL A 75 17.98 13.39 31.18
CA VAL A 75 17.93 13.54 29.72
C VAL A 75 16.48 13.65 29.25
N ASP A 76 16.26 14.33 28.13
CA ASP A 76 14.98 14.41 27.45
C ASP A 76 15.06 13.56 26.17
N LEU A 77 14.49 12.35 26.22
CA LEU A 77 14.56 11.39 25.12
C LEU A 77 13.69 11.83 23.95
N VAL A 78 12.54 12.45 24.18
CA VAL A 78 11.67 12.94 23.11
C VAL A 78 12.37 14.05 22.31
N LYS A 79 12.99 15.01 23.00
CA LYS A 79 13.78 16.05 22.37
C LYS A 79 15.00 15.50 21.62
N ALA A 80 15.65 14.49 22.17
CA ALA A 80 16.76 13.81 21.52
C ALA A 80 16.31 13.12 20.23
N GLN A 81 15.15 12.43 20.25
CA GLN A 81 14.57 11.80 19.06
C GLN A 81 14.27 12.81 17.95
N LEU A 82 13.68 13.96 18.29
CA LEU A 82 13.42 15.04 17.34
C LEU A 82 14.71 15.60 16.74
N ARG A 83 15.77 15.78 17.56
CA ARG A 83 17.09 16.23 17.08
C ARG A 83 17.75 15.21 16.16
N LEU A 84 17.70 13.92 16.49
CA LEU A 84 18.19 12.86 15.61
C LEU A 84 17.45 12.83 14.29
N ALA A 85 16.12 12.96 14.31
CA ALA A 85 15.28 13.00 13.10
C ALA A 85 15.60 14.23 12.22
N SER A 86 15.99 15.37 12.82
CA SER A 86 16.44 16.56 12.08
C SER A 86 17.89 16.47 11.55
N GLY A 87 18.56 15.31 11.72
CA GLY A 87 19.94 15.09 11.22
C GLY A 87 21.05 15.50 12.19
N VAL A 88 20.72 15.88 13.42
CA VAL A 88 21.74 16.17 14.44
C VAL A 88 22.42 14.87 14.88
N GLY A 89 23.74 14.81 14.83
CA GLY A 89 24.48 13.63 15.26
C GLY A 89 24.35 13.36 16.77
N LEU A 90 24.41 12.10 17.18
CA LEU A 90 24.20 11.62 18.55
C LEU A 90 25.02 12.40 19.60
N ALA A 91 26.28 12.72 19.33
CA ALA A 91 27.16 13.48 20.22
C ALA A 91 26.62 14.90 20.55
N LYS A 92 25.77 15.46 19.71
CA LYS A 92 25.19 16.82 19.86
C LYS A 92 23.78 16.81 20.44
N THR A 93 23.20 15.64 20.74
CA THR A 93 21.82 15.53 21.28
C THR A 93 21.73 15.88 22.77
N GLY A 94 22.84 15.92 23.49
CA GLY A 94 22.91 16.14 24.93
C GLY A 94 22.88 14.87 25.78
N ILE A 95 22.73 13.71 25.14
CA ILE A 95 22.70 12.38 25.83
C ILE A 95 24.12 11.87 26.08
N ALA A 96 25.07 12.21 25.21
CA ALA A 96 26.46 11.75 25.34
C ALA A 96 27.10 12.27 26.64
N GLY A 97 27.52 11.35 27.53
CA GLY A 97 28.13 11.68 28.81
C GLY A 97 27.18 11.75 30.00
N ALA A 98 25.85 11.59 29.78
CA ALA A 98 24.90 11.46 30.89
C ALA A 98 25.24 10.24 31.76
N ARG A 99 25.09 10.37 33.09
CA ARG A 99 25.34 9.31 34.06
C ARG A 99 24.10 9.10 34.93
N PRO A 100 23.79 7.85 35.30
CA PRO A 100 22.65 7.60 36.17
C PRO A 100 22.88 8.14 37.57
N HIS A 101 21.84 8.74 38.17
CA HIS A 101 21.87 9.29 39.51
C HIS A 101 20.60 8.87 40.27
N GLY A 102 20.80 8.14 41.36
CA GLY A 102 19.70 7.65 42.18
C GLY A 102 18.82 6.58 41.53
N HIS A 103 17.57 6.53 41.95
CA HIS A 103 16.56 5.59 41.49
C HIS A 103 15.26 6.30 41.08
N ALA A 104 14.59 5.81 40.04
CA ALA A 104 13.25 6.25 39.67
C ALA A 104 12.28 5.06 39.57
N ILE A 105 11.04 5.29 40.00
CA ILE A 105 9.93 4.35 39.90
C ILE A 105 8.81 5.01 39.15
N GLN A 106 8.31 4.36 38.08
CA GLN A 106 7.08 4.76 37.38
C GLN A 106 5.96 3.83 37.78
N LEU A 107 4.80 4.41 38.04
CA LEU A 107 3.56 3.73 38.41
C LEU A 107 2.50 4.10 37.41
N ARG A 108 1.87 3.13 36.78
CA ARG A 108 0.78 3.36 35.80
C ARG A 108 -0.54 3.45 36.55
N ILE A 109 -1.12 4.64 36.57
CA ILE A 109 -2.43 4.88 37.17
C ILE A 109 -3.49 4.56 36.14
N ASN A 110 -4.16 3.43 36.33
CA ASN A 110 -5.18 2.93 35.42
C ASN A 110 -6.58 3.08 36.04
N MET A 111 -7.55 3.43 35.23
CA MET A 111 -8.98 3.44 35.62
C MET A 111 -9.54 2.03 35.47
N GLU A 112 -9.30 1.22 36.48
CA GLU A 112 -9.68 -0.19 36.48
C GLU A 112 -9.87 -0.72 37.92
N THR A 113 -10.65 -1.78 38.03
CA THR A 113 -10.81 -2.56 39.27
C THR A 113 -10.11 -3.88 39.11
N MET A 114 -9.19 -4.21 40.03
CA MET A 114 -8.49 -5.49 40.07
C MET A 114 -9.39 -6.59 40.62
N THR A 115 -9.36 -7.76 40.01
CA THR A 115 -10.10 -8.96 40.44
C THR A 115 -9.16 -10.01 41.02
N ALA A 116 -9.66 -10.87 41.92
CA ALA A 116 -8.87 -11.83 42.70
C ALA A 116 -8.12 -12.85 41.81
N ASP A 117 -8.53 -13.07 40.57
CA ASP A 117 -7.86 -13.92 39.59
C ASP A 117 -6.71 -13.20 38.81
N GLY A 118 -6.35 -11.99 39.27
CA GLY A 118 -5.31 -11.17 38.61
C GLY A 118 -5.76 -10.47 37.35
N SER A 119 -7.03 -10.56 36.96
CA SER A 119 -7.58 -9.75 35.85
C SER A 119 -7.93 -8.34 36.33
N ALA A 120 -8.12 -7.44 35.35
CA ALA A 120 -8.63 -6.11 35.62
C ALA A 120 -9.86 -5.84 34.76
N ARG A 121 -10.84 -5.19 35.36
CA ARG A 121 -12.00 -4.69 34.64
C ARG A 121 -11.83 -3.19 34.43
N PRO A 122 -11.72 -2.71 33.21
CA PRO A 122 -11.72 -1.28 32.91
C PRO A 122 -12.98 -0.64 33.52
N GLY A 123 -12.82 0.46 34.24
CA GLY A 123 -13.90 1.22 34.79
C GLY A 123 -14.07 2.55 34.05
N GLY A 124 -15.29 3.03 33.96
CA GLY A 124 -15.62 4.32 33.40
C GLY A 124 -16.29 5.25 34.40
N GLY A 125 -16.32 6.53 34.09
CA GLY A 125 -16.98 7.55 34.91
C GLY A 125 -16.56 8.96 34.49
N THR A 126 -17.12 9.96 35.20
CA THR A 126 -16.62 11.33 35.09
C THR A 126 -15.76 11.63 36.30
N LEU A 127 -14.51 12.01 36.07
CA LEU A 127 -13.60 12.36 37.16
C LEU A 127 -14.12 13.59 37.90
N THR A 128 -14.67 13.40 39.08
CA THR A 128 -15.17 14.50 39.91
C THR A 128 -14.05 15.24 40.62
N VAL A 129 -12.95 14.50 40.94
CA VAL A 129 -11.73 15.03 41.51
C VAL A 129 -10.55 14.41 40.77
N PHE A 130 -9.57 15.24 40.36
CA PHE A 130 -8.31 14.80 39.80
C PHE A 130 -7.21 15.74 40.31
N GLU A 131 -6.51 15.33 41.34
CA GLU A 131 -5.45 16.08 42.03
C GLU A 131 -4.17 15.23 42.03
N PRO A 132 -3.31 15.36 41.03
CA PRO A 132 -2.03 14.66 40.99
C PRO A 132 -1.06 15.20 42.04
N PRO A 133 -0.20 14.36 42.64
CA PRO A 133 0.77 14.79 43.62
C PRO A 133 1.85 15.66 42.97
N SER A 134 2.46 16.54 43.77
CA SER A 134 3.58 17.36 43.36
C SER A 134 4.66 17.41 44.43
N GLY A 135 5.85 17.87 44.07
CA GLY A 135 6.99 18.05 44.98
C GLY A 135 8.31 17.63 44.36
N PRO A 136 9.43 17.79 45.09
CA PRO A 136 10.76 17.45 44.58
C PRO A 136 10.87 15.96 44.22
N GLY A 137 11.24 15.67 42.94
CA GLY A 137 11.35 14.31 42.43
C GLY A 137 10.05 13.62 42.12
N VAL A 138 8.93 14.35 42.04
CA VAL A 138 7.60 13.83 41.63
C VAL A 138 7.23 14.45 40.30
N ARG A 139 7.03 13.62 39.28
CA ARG A 139 6.55 13.97 37.93
C ARG A 139 5.31 13.21 37.64
N VAL A 140 4.31 13.88 37.06
CA VAL A 140 3.07 13.24 36.60
C VAL A 140 2.85 13.60 35.14
N ASP A 141 2.88 12.59 34.29
CA ASP A 141 2.48 12.72 32.87
C ASP A 141 1.03 12.24 32.73
N THR A 142 0.12 13.13 32.39
CA THR A 142 -1.31 12.83 32.36
C THR A 142 -2.04 13.66 31.30
N TYR A 143 -3.18 13.17 30.86
CA TYR A 143 -4.19 13.92 30.09
C TYR A 143 -5.50 14.07 30.90
N GLY A 144 -5.57 13.52 32.14
CA GLY A 144 -6.72 13.60 33.01
C GLY A 144 -6.90 14.99 33.65
N TYR A 145 -8.14 15.37 33.89
CA TYR A 145 -8.53 16.59 34.60
C TYR A 145 -9.90 16.42 35.25
N ALA A 146 -10.21 17.23 36.25
CA ALA A 146 -11.55 17.21 36.90
C ALA A 146 -12.63 17.58 35.87
N GLY A 147 -13.66 16.76 35.73
CA GLY A 147 -14.70 16.86 34.71
C GLY A 147 -14.40 15.99 33.44
N TYR A 148 -13.24 15.37 33.32
CA TYR A 148 -12.96 14.46 32.22
C TYR A 148 -13.87 13.22 32.30
N ARG A 149 -14.55 12.92 31.18
CA ARG A 149 -15.35 11.70 31.03
C ARG A 149 -14.52 10.64 30.34
N THR A 150 -14.34 9.51 31.00
CA THR A 150 -13.53 8.40 30.48
C THR A 150 -14.17 7.81 29.22
N ASN A 151 -13.33 7.42 28.26
CA ASN A 151 -13.77 6.77 27.03
C ASN A 151 -13.35 5.29 27.05
N PRO A 152 -14.29 4.33 27.11
CA PRO A 152 -13.98 2.91 27.22
C PRO A 152 -13.31 2.31 25.96
N ASN A 153 -13.26 3.05 24.86
CA ASN A 153 -12.61 2.60 23.62
C ASN A 153 -11.08 2.77 23.63
N PHE A 154 -10.51 3.37 24.68
CA PHE A 154 -9.08 3.57 24.84
C PHE A 154 -8.53 2.80 26.04
N ASP A 155 -7.20 2.70 26.13
CA ASP A 155 -6.52 2.12 27.29
C ASP A 155 -6.96 2.80 28.60
N SER A 156 -7.03 2.03 29.68
CA SER A 156 -7.40 2.52 31.02
C SER A 156 -6.36 3.47 31.66
N LEU A 157 -5.17 3.61 31.09
CA LEU A 157 -4.09 4.44 31.61
C LEU A 157 -4.46 5.93 31.58
N ILE A 158 -4.66 6.53 32.75
CA ILE A 158 -4.99 7.96 32.87
C ILE A 158 -3.78 8.83 33.21
N ALA A 159 -2.81 8.29 33.95
CA ALA A 159 -1.61 8.99 34.36
C ALA A 159 -0.43 8.04 34.59
N LYS A 160 0.78 8.55 34.35
CA LYS A 160 2.02 7.97 34.84
C LYS A 160 2.50 8.80 36.01
N LEU A 161 2.70 8.17 37.16
CA LEU A 161 3.35 8.80 38.30
C LEU A 161 4.81 8.33 38.32
N ILE A 162 5.75 9.24 38.11
CA ILE A 162 7.19 8.96 38.10
C ILE A 162 7.79 9.63 39.34
N VAL A 163 8.47 8.84 40.17
CA VAL A 163 9.09 9.33 41.40
C VAL A 163 10.58 9.04 41.37
N HIS A 164 11.38 10.08 41.44
CA HIS A 164 12.82 10.03 41.47
C HIS A 164 13.38 10.34 42.87
N SER A 165 14.33 9.55 43.30
CA SER A 165 15.19 9.86 44.43
C SER A 165 16.65 9.95 44.02
N PRO A 166 17.39 11.00 44.40
CA PRO A 166 18.80 11.10 44.14
C PRO A 166 19.62 10.19 45.11
N SER A 167 18.99 9.57 46.11
CA SER A 167 19.63 8.63 47.04
C SER A 167 20.13 7.38 46.30
N PRO A 168 21.32 6.86 46.66
CA PRO A 168 21.73 5.55 46.18
C PRO A 168 20.93 4.39 46.80
N ASP A 169 20.15 4.66 47.87
CA ASP A 169 19.27 3.67 48.52
C ASP A 169 17.92 3.63 47.83
N PHE A 170 17.58 2.46 47.24
CA PHE A 170 16.31 2.19 46.60
C PHE A 170 15.10 2.37 47.51
N ALA A 171 15.30 2.10 48.84
CA ALA A 171 14.25 2.25 49.84
C ALA A 171 13.73 3.68 49.96
N ASP A 172 14.53 4.71 49.68
CA ASP A 172 14.09 6.10 49.69
C ASP A 172 13.15 6.39 48.49
N ALA A 173 13.44 5.83 47.30
CA ALA A 173 12.57 5.92 46.15
C ALA A 173 11.20 5.23 46.40
N LEU A 174 11.20 4.07 47.03
CA LEU A 174 9.97 3.36 47.44
C LEU A 174 9.15 4.20 48.42
N ALA A 175 9.76 4.72 49.50
CA ALA A 175 9.08 5.53 50.49
C ALA A 175 8.49 6.82 49.90
N ARG A 176 9.19 7.45 48.95
CA ARG A 176 8.67 8.60 48.23
C ARG A 176 7.52 8.24 47.31
N SER A 177 7.59 7.09 46.62
CA SER A 177 6.51 6.61 45.73
C SER A 177 5.24 6.29 46.51
N GLU A 178 5.36 5.68 47.69
CA GLU A 178 4.24 5.40 48.58
C GLU A 178 3.54 6.70 49.03
N ARG A 179 4.32 7.70 49.44
CA ARG A 179 3.76 9.02 49.80
C ARG A 179 3.10 9.72 48.65
N ALA A 180 3.72 9.67 47.45
CA ALA A 180 3.15 10.28 46.25
C ALA A 180 1.83 9.61 45.85
N LEU A 181 1.76 8.26 45.86
CA LEU A 181 0.52 7.52 45.62
C LEU A 181 -0.57 7.83 46.66
N ALA A 182 -0.20 7.93 47.95
CA ALA A 182 -1.12 8.28 49.02
C ALA A 182 -1.70 9.69 48.88
N ALA A 183 -0.96 10.61 48.24
CA ALA A 183 -1.38 11.97 47.95
C ALA A 183 -2.15 12.10 46.63
N PHE A 184 -2.15 11.09 45.74
CA PHE A 184 -2.89 11.13 44.48
C PHE A 184 -4.37 10.98 44.71
N ARG A 185 -5.16 12.03 44.45
CA ARG A 185 -6.62 12.00 44.62
C ARG A 185 -7.30 11.89 43.26
N LEU A 186 -8.04 10.80 43.08
CA LEU A 186 -8.85 10.51 41.90
C LEU A 186 -10.21 9.97 42.36
N GLU A 187 -11.27 10.68 41.99
CA GLU A 187 -12.66 10.32 42.37
C GLU A 187 -13.56 10.37 41.12
N GLY A 188 -14.65 9.63 41.13
CA GLY A 188 -15.64 9.57 40.03
C GLY A 188 -15.40 8.43 39.03
N ALA A 189 -14.25 7.72 39.13
CA ALA A 189 -13.98 6.49 38.41
C ALA A 189 -13.14 5.55 39.28
N PRO A 190 -13.28 4.21 39.13
CA PRO A 190 -12.40 3.26 39.83
C PRO A 190 -10.96 3.41 39.37
N SER A 191 -10.02 3.17 40.27
CA SER A 191 -8.58 3.21 39.92
C SER A 191 -7.78 2.10 40.63
N ASN A 192 -6.63 1.77 40.08
CA ASN A 192 -5.70 0.80 40.64
C ASN A 192 -4.78 1.40 41.72
N ILE A 193 -4.97 2.63 42.20
CA ILE A 193 -4.08 3.32 43.16
C ILE A 193 -3.91 2.51 44.44
N ALA A 194 -5.01 2.00 45.02
CA ALA A 194 -4.94 1.20 46.25
C ALA A 194 -4.15 -0.11 46.05
N PHE A 195 -4.31 -0.75 44.90
CA PHE A 195 -3.54 -1.94 44.54
C PHE A 195 -2.02 -1.64 44.40
N LEU A 196 -1.66 -0.55 43.72
CA LEU A 196 -0.27 -0.10 43.59
C LEU A 196 0.37 0.20 44.97
N ARG A 197 -0.40 0.81 45.88
CA ARG A 197 0.07 1.04 47.27
C ARG A 197 0.31 -0.26 48.00
N ALA A 198 -0.57 -1.24 47.87
CA ALA A 198 -0.39 -2.55 48.47
C ALA A 198 0.86 -3.28 47.92
N LEU A 199 1.07 -3.16 46.60
CA LEU A 199 2.24 -3.71 45.92
C LEU A 199 3.53 -3.08 46.41
N LEU A 200 3.62 -1.76 46.58
CA LEU A 200 4.82 -1.09 47.11
C LEU A 200 5.09 -1.43 48.60
N ALA A 201 4.06 -1.78 49.34
CA ALA A 201 4.18 -2.19 50.73
C ALA A 201 4.61 -3.65 50.90
N ASP A 202 4.52 -4.46 49.86
CA ASP A 202 4.81 -5.88 49.87
C ASP A 202 6.31 -6.13 50.16
N ALA A 203 6.60 -7.09 51.09
CA ALA A 203 7.95 -7.35 51.53
C ALA A 203 8.87 -7.94 50.43
N ASP A 204 8.31 -8.80 49.55
CA ASP A 204 9.08 -9.41 48.47
C ASP A 204 9.29 -8.40 47.33
N PHE A 205 8.32 -7.52 47.05
CA PHE A 205 8.51 -6.40 46.12
C PHE A 205 9.62 -5.47 46.63
N ARG A 206 9.64 -5.12 47.93
CA ARG A 206 10.68 -4.27 48.54
C ARG A 206 12.06 -4.91 48.50
N ALA A 207 12.11 -6.23 48.55
CA ALA A 207 13.37 -7.01 48.46
C ALA A 207 13.76 -7.35 47.01
N ASP A 208 13.02 -6.82 46.00
CA ASP A 208 13.18 -7.12 44.57
C ASP A 208 13.14 -8.62 44.21
N LYS A 209 12.38 -9.38 44.98
CA LYS A 209 12.12 -10.80 44.71
C LYS A 209 10.92 -10.96 43.78
N VAL A 210 10.89 -10.15 42.76
CA VAL A 210 9.80 -10.12 41.78
C VAL A 210 10.18 -10.85 40.50
N HIS A 211 9.19 -11.46 39.86
CA HIS A 211 9.33 -12.17 38.60
C HIS A 211 8.12 -11.89 37.72
N THR A 212 8.14 -12.38 36.46
CA THR A 212 7.14 -12.06 35.46
C THR A 212 5.70 -12.43 35.85
N ARG A 213 5.51 -13.43 36.73
CA ARG A 213 4.21 -13.92 37.20
C ARG A 213 3.85 -13.46 38.61
N PHE A 214 4.65 -12.61 39.23
CA PHE A 214 4.53 -12.21 40.65
C PHE A 214 3.10 -11.71 41.01
N ILE A 215 2.54 -10.85 40.16
CA ILE A 215 1.17 -10.35 40.39
C ILE A 215 0.13 -11.45 40.18
N ASP A 216 0.25 -12.23 39.10
CA ASP A 216 -0.71 -13.27 38.77
C ASP A 216 -0.84 -14.31 39.89
N GLU A 217 0.26 -14.62 40.56
CA GLU A 217 0.32 -15.59 41.66
C GLU A 217 -0.14 -15.01 43.01
N ARG A 218 -0.06 -13.68 43.18
CA ARG A 218 -0.34 -13.03 44.47
C ARG A 218 -1.49 -12.01 44.42
N ALA A 219 -2.25 -11.96 43.31
CA ALA A 219 -3.31 -10.96 43.12
C ALA A 219 -4.32 -10.91 44.27
N GLY A 220 -4.78 -12.06 44.76
CA GLY A 220 -5.73 -12.12 45.86
C GLY A 220 -5.23 -11.50 47.16
N GLU A 221 -3.99 -11.78 47.52
CA GLU A 221 -3.36 -11.23 48.74
C GLU A 221 -3.16 -9.73 48.64
N LEU A 222 -2.73 -9.25 47.44
CA LEU A 222 -2.50 -7.83 47.19
C LEU A 222 -3.81 -7.05 47.19
N ILE A 223 -4.90 -7.61 46.67
CA ILE A 223 -6.24 -6.97 46.67
C ILE A 223 -6.79 -6.92 48.14
N GLU A 224 -6.63 -7.99 48.91
CA GLU A 224 -7.01 -7.99 50.31
C GLU A 224 -6.22 -6.95 51.11
N ALA A 225 -4.91 -6.85 50.86
CA ALA A 225 -4.05 -5.82 51.48
C ALA A 225 -4.49 -4.41 51.05
N ALA A 226 -4.83 -4.20 49.78
CA ALA A 226 -5.35 -2.92 49.26
C ALA A 226 -6.65 -2.49 49.98
N GLY A 227 -7.52 -3.44 50.24
CA GLY A 227 -8.79 -3.18 50.98
C GLY A 227 -8.58 -2.79 52.45
N ARG A 228 -7.44 -3.14 53.04
CA ARG A 228 -7.07 -2.77 54.40
C ARG A 228 -6.37 -1.42 54.54
N LEU A 229 -5.91 -0.84 53.40
CA LEU A 229 -5.21 0.43 53.39
C LEU A 229 -6.16 1.57 53.74
N GLN A 230 -5.83 2.37 54.75
CA GLN A 230 -6.59 3.56 55.09
C GLN A 230 -6.51 4.57 53.91
N PRO A 231 -7.65 5.32 53.66
CA PRO A 231 -7.61 6.50 52.77
C PRO A 231 -6.46 7.43 53.18
N GLY A 232 -5.88 8.15 52.22
CA GLY A 232 -4.76 9.05 52.49
C GLY A 232 -5.04 10.03 53.60
N LEU A 233 -4.02 10.36 54.36
CA LEU A 233 -4.04 11.07 55.68
C LEU A 233 -4.82 12.39 55.74
N TYR A 234 -5.26 12.93 54.62
CA TYR A 234 -5.92 14.25 54.53
C TYR A 234 -7.29 14.21 53.88
N PHE A 235 -7.82 13.00 53.55
CA PHE A 235 -9.14 12.86 52.95
C PHE A 235 -10.09 12.31 53.96
N GLN A 236 -11.05 13.14 54.39
CA GLN A 236 -12.23 12.61 55.02
C GLN A 236 -12.91 11.70 54.00
N ALA A 237 -13.02 10.42 54.31
CA ALA A 237 -13.94 9.57 53.57
C ALA A 237 -15.29 10.26 53.59
N SER A 238 -15.77 10.80 52.52
CA SER A 238 -17.17 11.05 52.34
C SER A 238 -17.83 9.72 52.69
N ALA A 239 -18.58 9.67 53.80
CA ALA A 239 -19.40 8.50 54.13
C ALA A 239 -20.12 8.14 52.83
N PRO A 240 -20.18 6.83 52.45
CA PRO A 240 -20.95 6.43 51.30
C PRO A 240 -22.34 6.99 51.59
N SER A 241 -22.71 8.06 50.92
CA SER A 241 -24.09 8.46 50.81
C SER A 241 -24.75 7.21 50.28
N ALA A 242 -25.60 6.61 51.11
CA ALA A 242 -26.45 5.53 50.68
C ALA A 242 -26.98 5.96 49.34
N ALA A 243 -26.59 5.26 48.30
CA ALA A 243 -26.91 5.62 46.92
C ALA A 243 -28.46 5.54 46.86
N SER A 244 -29.08 6.66 47.10
CA SER A 244 -30.47 6.85 46.71
C SER A 244 -30.45 6.66 45.16
N PRO A 245 -31.27 5.79 44.62
CA PRO A 245 -31.42 5.63 43.23
C PRO A 245 -31.81 6.99 42.66
N ARG A 246 -30.84 7.63 41.96
CA ARG A 246 -31.08 8.93 41.37
C ARG A 246 -31.74 8.68 40.04
N GLN A 247 -32.97 9.07 39.90
CA GLN A 247 -33.66 9.21 38.64
C GLN A 247 -32.89 10.25 37.81
N ALA A 248 -32.37 9.87 36.70
CA ALA A 248 -31.71 10.78 35.79
C ALA A 248 -32.72 11.19 34.74
N GLY A 249 -33.13 12.41 34.79
CA GLY A 249 -33.77 13.00 33.64
C GLY A 249 -35.13 13.56 33.97
N ALA A 250 -35.52 14.57 33.24
CA ALA A 250 -36.86 15.08 33.13
C ALA A 250 -37.65 14.25 32.15
N ARG A 251 -38.98 14.27 32.31
CA ARG A 251 -39.89 13.86 31.26
C ARG A 251 -39.66 14.79 30.06
N VAL A 252 -39.07 14.26 28.98
CA VAL A 252 -38.89 14.97 27.75
C VAL A 252 -39.93 14.44 26.77
N ASP A 253 -40.64 15.33 26.07
CA ASP A 253 -41.57 14.91 25.03
C ASP A 253 -40.80 14.12 23.93
N ALA A 254 -41.11 12.82 23.82
CA ALA A 254 -40.48 11.90 22.91
C ALA A 254 -40.81 12.22 21.44
N VAL A 255 -41.76 13.09 21.16
CA VAL A 255 -42.21 13.49 19.83
C VAL A 255 -41.45 14.74 19.34
N ASP A 256 -40.93 15.58 20.24
CA ASP A 256 -40.16 16.77 19.88
C ASP A 256 -38.64 16.51 19.95
N PRO A 257 -37.93 16.39 18.80
CA PRO A 257 -36.48 16.15 18.77
C PRO A 257 -35.64 17.30 19.37
N LEU A 258 -36.23 18.46 19.65
CA LEU A 258 -35.56 19.62 20.25
C LEU A 258 -35.81 19.75 21.76
N ALA A 259 -36.73 18.96 22.34
CA ALA A 259 -37.05 19.01 23.75
C ALA A 259 -35.84 18.79 24.67
N VAL A 260 -34.89 17.94 24.26
CA VAL A 260 -33.62 17.68 24.97
C VAL A 260 -32.71 18.91 25.04
N LEU A 261 -32.71 19.78 24.03
CA LEU A 261 -31.92 21.01 24.02
C LEU A 261 -32.48 22.13 24.87
N ALA A 262 -33.82 22.15 25.08
CA ALA A 262 -34.51 23.09 25.95
C ALA A 262 -34.30 22.76 27.43
N PHE A 263 -34.18 21.48 27.76
CA PHE A 263 -34.04 20.99 29.14
C PHE A 263 -32.71 21.39 29.81
N GLY A 264 -31.60 21.44 29.06
CA GLY A 264 -30.28 21.83 29.60
C GLY A 264 -30.18 23.29 30.06
N LYS A 265 -31.22 24.11 29.84
CA LYS A 265 -31.27 25.54 30.22
C LYS A 265 -32.07 25.85 31.50
N ALA A 266 -32.83 24.87 32.02
CA ALA A 266 -33.65 25.01 33.24
C ALA A 266 -33.16 24.05 34.34
N ALA A 267 -32.18 24.46 35.12
CA ALA A 267 -31.77 23.71 36.29
C ALA A 267 -32.84 23.82 37.39
N GLN A 268 -33.73 22.83 37.50
CA GLN A 268 -34.56 22.62 38.68
C GLN A 268 -34.07 21.41 39.46
N GLN A 269 -33.88 21.56 40.77
CA GLN A 269 -33.59 20.49 41.70
C GLN A 269 -34.80 19.55 41.75
N VAL A 270 -34.60 18.29 41.38
CA VAL A 270 -35.59 17.23 41.50
C VAL A 270 -35.20 16.38 42.73
N GLU A 271 -36.13 16.26 43.69
CA GLU A 271 -35.99 15.38 44.84
C GLU A 271 -35.89 13.90 44.43
N PRO A 272 -35.13 13.07 45.19
CA PRO A 272 -34.94 11.66 44.83
C PRO A 272 -36.23 10.87 45.07
N ALA A 273 -36.70 10.15 44.08
CA ALA A 273 -37.80 9.21 44.22
C ALA A 273 -37.40 8.00 45.09
N ALA A 274 -38.28 7.55 45.95
CA ALA A 274 -38.10 6.43 46.87
C ALA A 274 -37.81 5.12 46.06
N VAL A 275 -36.93 4.26 46.62
CA VAL A 275 -36.75 2.88 46.17
C VAL A 275 -38.09 2.19 46.19
N ALA A 276 -38.61 1.71 45.09
CA ALA A 276 -39.80 0.88 45.06
C ALA A 276 -39.51 -0.41 45.83
N ASP A 277 -40.18 -0.61 46.96
CA ASP A 277 -40.12 -1.86 47.73
C ASP A 277 -40.40 -3.03 46.79
N ALA A 278 -39.42 -3.95 46.66
CA ALA A 278 -39.62 -5.14 45.86
C ALA A 278 -40.73 -6.00 46.48
N PRO A 279 -41.74 -6.45 45.73
CA PRO A 279 -42.72 -7.38 46.22
C PRO A 279 -42.00 -8.67 46.69
N GLU A 280 -42.48 -9.20 47.83
CA GLU A 280 -41.88 -10.41 48.44
C GLU A 280 -41.91 -11.59 47.43
N GLY A 281 -40.77 -12.30 47.24
CA GLY A 281 -40.68 -13.43 46.32
C GLY A 281 -40.45 -13.08 44.83
N THR A 282 -40.13 -11.84 44.50
CA THR A 282 -39.88 -11.41 43.11
C THR A 282 -38.40 -11.15 42.80
N VAL A 283 -38.02 -11.40 41.55
CA VAL A 283 -36.68 -11.11 40.99
C VAL A 283 -36.74 -9.81 40.20
N PRO A 284 -35.91 -8.80 40.53
CA PRO A 284 -35.85 -7.55 39.76
C PRO A 284 -35.17 -7.76 38.40
N VAL A 285 -35.72 -7.12 37.37
CA VAL A 285 -35.07 -7.02 36.05
C VAL A 285 -34.39 -5.66 35.98
N PRO A 286 -33.05 -5.59 36.11
CA PRO A 286 -32.33 -4.33 36.13
C PRO A 286 -32.11 -3.74 34.74
N ALA A 287 -32.03 -2.42 34.66
CA ALA A 287 -31.55 -1.75 33.46
C ALA A 287 -30.06 -2.11 33.20
N PRO A 288 -29.69 -2.63 32.01
CA PRO A 288 -28.33 -3.01 31.72
C PRO A 288 -27.39 -1.81 31.53
N MET A 289 -27.96 -0.62 31.29
CA MET A 289 -27.27 0.65 31.11
C MET A 289 -28.21 1.83 31.29
N GLN A 290 -27.68 3.04 31.35
CA GLN A 290 -28.54 4.24 31.37
C GLN A 290 -29.24 4.42 30.01
N GLY A 291 -30.55 4.65 30.01
CA GLY A 291 -31.34 4.85 28.79
C GLY A 291 -32.78 5.32 29.11
N THR A 292 -33.52 5.58 28.03
CA THR A 292 -34.93 5.99 28.09
C THR A 292 -35.84 4.84 27.67
N ILE A 293 -36.91 4.58 28.44
CA ILE A 293 -37.90 3.55 28.13
C ILE A 293 -38.72 3.99 26.92
N VAL A 294 -38.71 3.24 25.84
CA VAL A 294 -39.45 3.54 24.60
C VAL A 294 -40.84 2.97 24.65
N SER A 295 -40.95 1.68 25.02
CA SER A 295 -42.25 0.98 25.11
C SER A 295 -42.17 -0.20 26.05
N LEU A 296 -43.32 -0.54 26.64
CA LEU A 296 -43.53 -1.73 27.46
C LEU A 296 -44.27 -2.77 26.62
N SER A 297 -43.78 -4.01 26.58
CA SER A 297 -44.36 -5.13 25.82
C SER A 297 -45.23 -6.02 26.71
N VAL A 298 -45.23 -5.80 28.04
CA VAL A 298 -45.96 -6.58 29.03
C VAL A 298 -46.70 -5.67 29.99
N LYS A 299 -47.71 -6.23 30.73
CA LYS A 299 -48.49 -5.59 31.77
C LYS A 299 -48.31 -6.35 33.07
N GLU A 300 -48.64 -5.69 34.20
CA GLU A 300 -48.70 -6.37 35.49
C GLU A 300 -49.75 -7.51 35.45
N GLY A 301 -49.38 -8.67 35.96
CA GLY A 301 -50.17 -9.89 35.92
C GLY A 301 -49.89 -10.80 34.70
N ASP A 302 -49.16 -10.32 33.71
CA ASP A 302 -48.84 -11.15 32.51
C ASP A 302 -47.89 -12.30 32.86
N ALA A 303 -48.15 -13.47 32.28
CA ALA A 303 -47.28 -14.61 32.37
C ALA A 303 -46.17 -14.47 31.31
N VAL A 304 -44.90 -14.62 31.71
CA VAL A 304 -43.73 -14.47 30.83
C VAL A 304 -42.83 -15.71 30.83
N ALA A 305 -42.28 -16.05 29.69
CA ALA A 305 -41.25 -17.08 29.55
C ALA A 305 -39.85 -16.50 29.75
N ALA A 306 -38.89 -17.33 30.14
CA ALA A 306 -37.49 -16.92 30.13
C ALA A 306 -37.07 -16.50 28.71
N GLY A 307 -36.38 -15.36 28.59
CA GLY A 307 -35.96 -14.80 27.30
C GLY A 307 -37.05 -14.02 26.56
N GLN A 308 -38.27 -13.94 27.05
CA GLN A 308 -39.36 -13.16 26.43
C GLN A 308 -39.07 -11.64 26.52
N PRO A 309 -39.28 -10.86 25.44
CA PRO A 309 -39.16 -9.41 25.46
C PRO A 309 -40.13 -8.78 26.47
N LEU A 310 -39.67 -7.89 27.32
CA LEU A 310 -40.44 -7.20 28.35
C LEU A 310 -40.67 -5.74 28.01
N LEU A 311 -39.64 -5.06 27.54
CA LEU A 311 -39.70 -3.65 27.16
C LEU A 311 -38.55 -3.28 26.23
N ILE A 312 -38.66 -2.13 25.55
CA ILE A 312 -37.60 -1.55 24.71
C ILE A 312 -37.06 -0.29 25.40
N MET A 313 -35.76 -0.20 25.53
CA MET A 313 -35.06 0.94 26.11
C MET A 313 -34.12 1.55 25.05
N ASP A 314 -34.14 2.86 24.84
CA ASP A 314 -33.21 3.61 23.98
C ASP A 314 -32.01 4.06 24.82
N ALA A 315 -30.83 3.63 24.43
CA ALA A 315 -29.60 4.06 25.04
C ALA A 315 -28.53 4.32 23.93
N MET A 316 -27.89 5.48 23.96
CA MET A 316 -26.86 5.87 23.02
C MET A 316 -27.27 5.75 21.52
N LYS A 317 -28.53 6.13 21.21
CA LYS A 317 -29.17 6.04 19.87
C LYS A 317 -29.42 4.61 19.38
N MET A 318 -29.41 3.63 20.29
CA MET A 318 -29.68 2.23 19.99
C MET A 318 -30.82 1.75 20.90
N GLN A 319 -31.75 0.98 20.33
CA GLN A 319 -32.84 0.37 21.08
C GLN A 319 -32.40 -1.00 21.60
N HIS A 320 -32.47 -1.16 22.89
CA HIS A 320 -32.17 -2.39 23.61
C HIS A 320 -33.47 -3.08 24.05
N GLU A 321 -33.64 -4.31 23.62
CA GLU A 321 -34.74 -5.16 24.04
C GLU A 321 -34.35 -5.83 25.35
N ILE A 322 -35.12 -5.47 26.44
CA ILE A 322 -34.90 -6.06 27.75
C ILE A 322 -35.78 -7.31 27.88
N ARG A 323 -35.16 -8.41 28.22
CA ARG A 323 -35.79 -9.74 28.23
C ARG A 323 -35.93 -10.27 29.66
N SER A 324 -36.93 -11.14 29.89
CA SER A 324 -37.15 -11.78 31.20
C SER A 324 -35.98 -12.73 31.53
N PRO A 325 -35.38 -12.62 32.74
CA PRO A 325 -34.36 -13.55 33.18
C PRO A 325 -34.90 -14.94 33.55
N ALA A 326 -36.18 -15.00 33.88
CA ALA A 326 -36.84 -16.18 34.43
C ALA A 326 -38.27 -16.35 33.86
N ARG A 327 -38.83 -17.55 34.02
CA ARG A 327 -40.24 -17.87 33.74
C ARG A 327 -41.09 -17.47 34.96
N GLY A 328 -42.22 -16.83 34.76
CA GLY A 328 -43.09 -16.43 35.88
C GLY A 328 -44.16 -15.39 35.54
N TYR A 329 -44.58 -14.63 36.51
CA TYR A 329 -45.57 -13.54 36.35
C TYR A 329 -44.94 -12.19 36.60
N VAL A 330 -45.27 -11.19 35.79
CA VAL A 330 -44.89 -9.80 36.01
C VAL A 330 -45.74 -9.27 37.18
N ARG A 331 -45.14 -9.02 38.33
CA ARG A 331 -45.85 -8.58 39.53
C ARG A 331 -45.91 -7.07 39.66
N ARG A 332 -44.91 -6.38 39.20
CA ARG A 332 -44.85 -4.92 39.23
C ARG A 332 -43.99 -4.37 38.10
N ILE A 333 -44.44 -3.30 37.49
CA ILE A 333 -43.65 -2.50 36.54
C ILE A 333 -43.28 -1.20 37.26
N ALA A 334 -41.96 -0.95 37.37
CA ALA A 334 -41.42 0.19 38.11
C ALA A 334 -41.12 1.41 37.25
N VAL A 335 -41.35 1.33 35.92
CA VAL A 335 -41.01 2.35 34.98
C VAL A 335 -42.14 2.63 33.97
N GLU A 336 -42.16 3.84 33.42
CA GLU A 336 -43.12 4.25 32.38
C GLU A 336 -42.41 4.55 31.05
N ALA A 337 -43.14 4.46 29.94
CA ALA A 337 -42.61 4.88 28.64
C ALA A 337 -42.28 6.39 28.64
N GLY A 338 -41.12 6.77 28.12
CA GLY A 338 -40.56 8.11 28.14
C GLY A 338 -39.71 8.43 29.38
N GLU A 339 -39.59 7.52 30.33
CA GLU A 339 -38.74 7.70 31.52
C GLU A 339 -37.29 7.35 31.23
N THR A 340 -36.36 8.19 31.76
CA THR A 340 -34.92 7.92 31.63
C THR A 340 -34.38 7.30 32.90
N ILE A 341 -33.77 6.14 32.81
CA ILE A 341 -33.37 5.29 33.91
C ILE A 341 -31.85 5.09 33.90
N TYR A 342 -31.22 5.00 35.08
CA TYR A 342 -29.81 4.68 35.24
C TYR A 342 -29.56 3.16 35.21
N GLU A 343 -28.32 2.76 34.87
CA GLU A 343 -27.85 1.38 34.96
C GLU A 343 -28.11 0.78 36.37
N GLY A 344 -28.60 -0.46 36.42
CA GLY A 344 -28.87 -1.19 37.64
C GLY A 344 -30.21 -0.87 38.26
N HIS A 345 -30.95 0.12 37.77
CA HIS A 345 -32.29 0.42 38.29
C HIS A 345 -33.28 -0.69 37.90
N ALA A 346 -34.13 -1.14 38.89
CA ALA A 346 -35.13 -2.17 38.62
C ALA A 346 -36.20 -1.63 37.67
N LEU A 347 -36.38 -2.25 36.51
CA LEU A 347 -37.36 -1.88 35.49
C LEU A 347 -38.72 -2.49 35.78
N LEU A 348 -38.72 -3.74 36.20
CA LEU A 348 -39.91 -4.49 36.62
C LEU A 348 -39.50 -5.68 37.50
N PHE A 349 -40.49 -6.33 38.13
CA PHE A 349 -40.31 -7.45 39.05
C PHE A 349 -41.06 -8.66 38.54
N VAL A 350 -40.37 -9.82 38.41
CA VAL A 350 -40.92 -11.11 37.97
C VAL A 350 -40.94 -12.06 39.15
N GLU A 351 -42.09 -12.63 39.44
CA GLU A 351 -42.21 -13.76 40.39
C GLU A 351 -41.97 -15.05 39.60
N GLU A 352 -40.97 -15.81 40.01
CA GLU A 352 -40.66 -17.11 39.37
C GLU A 352 -41.81 -18.09 39.69
N ALA A 353 -42.43 -18.63 38.64
CA ALA A 353 -43.51 -19.62 38.76
C ALA A 353 -43.47 -20.54 37.51
N ASP A 354 -43.92 -21.78 37.72
CA ASP A 354 -44.10 -22.70 36.61
C ASP A 354 -45.42 -22.37 35.88
N VAL A 355 -45.30 -21.54 34.83
CA VAL A 355 -46.43 -21.08 34.06
C VAL A 355 -46.45 -21.80 32.70
N ALA A 356 -47.63 -22.19 32.23
CA ALA A 356 -47.81 -22.85 30.92
C ALA A 356 -47.73 -21.85 29.75
N VAL A 357 -46.63 -21.14 29.65
CA VAL A 357 -46.30 -20.30 28.50
C VAL A 357 -45.40 -21.11 27.58
N LYS A 358 -45.72 -21.17 26.28
CA LYS A 358 -44.81 -21.79 25.30
C LYS A 358 -43.47 -21.06 25.35
N ASP A 359 -42.38 -21.84 25.45
CA ASP A 359 -41.04 -21.26 25.48
C ASP A 359 -40.86 -20.28 24.33
N ALA A 360 -40.49 -19.03 24.65
CA ALA A 360 -40.22 -17.96 23.70
C ALA A 360 -38.90 -18.17 22.91
N LEU A 361 -38.12 -19.18 23.29
CA LEU A 361 -36.94 -19.66 22.55
C LEU A 361 -37.39 -20.69 21.51
N VAL A 362 -38.33 -20.36 20.62
CA VAL A 362 -38.33 -21.00 19.30
C VAL A 362 -37.10 -20.43 18.59
N GLU A 363 -36.09 -21.26 18.29
CA GLU A 363 -35.05 -20.91 17.32
C GLU A 363 -35.79 -20.45 16.06
N GLU A 364 -35.89 -19.13 15.85
CA GLU A 364 -36.33 -18.58 14.57
C GLU A 364 -35.42 -19.20 13.52
N LYS A 365 -35.99 -20.06 12.65
CA LYS A 365 -35.24 -20.53 11.50
C LYS A 365 -34.81 -19.28 10.73
N ILE A 366 -33.52 -18.98 10.81
CA ILE A 366 -32.94 -17.84 10.09
C ILE A 366 -33.15 -18.10 8.59
N ASP A 367 -34.00 -17.30 7.97
CA ASP A 367 -34.16 -17.28 6.52
C ASP A 367 -32.96 -16.53 5.92
N LEU A 368 -31.99 -17.26 5.41
CA LEU A 368 -30.79 -16.69 4.78
C LEU A 368 -31.11 -15.97 3.47
N ASP A 369 -32.26 -16.23 2.84
CA ASP A 369 -32.67 -15.61 1.58
C ASP A 369 -33.56 -14.35 1.81
N TYR A 370 -33.90 -14.03 3.07
CA TYR A 370 -34.65 -12.83 3.39
C TYR A 370 -33.88 -11.56 3.06
N ILE A 371 -34.44 -10.75 2.16
CA ILE A 371 -33.87 -9.46 1.75
C ILE A 371 -34.55 -8.33 2.53
N ARG A 372 -33.84 -7.71 3.43
CA ARG A 372 -34.29 -6.54 4.18
C ARG A 372 -34.51 -5.35 3.22
N PRO A 373 -35.38 -4.39 3.55
CA PRO A 373 -35.64 -3.21 2.71
C PRO A 373 -34.40 -2.39 2.35
N ASP A 374 -33.50 -2.18 3.29
CA ASP A 374 -32.23 -1.48 3.08
C ASP A 374 -31.30 -2.23 2.12
N LEU A 375 -31.28 -3.58 2.20
CA LEU A 375 -30.53 -4.42 1.27
C LEU A 375 -31.19 -4.44 -0.12
N ALA A 376 -32.53 -4.41 -0.19
CA ALA A 376 -33.24 -4.31 -1.45
C ALA A 376 -32.91 -2.98 -2.18
N GLU A 377 -32.88 -1.86 -1.45
CA GLU A 377 -32.46 -0.56 -1.98
C GLU A 377 -31.01 -0.61 -2.52
N TYR A 378 -30.11 -1.26 -1.76
CA TYR A 378 -28.75 -1.47 -2.22
C TYR A 378 -28.70 -2.24 -3.56
N PHE A 379 -29.45 -3.35 -3.69
CA PHE A 379 -29.46 -4.13 -4.93
C PHE A 379 -30.04 -3.37 -6.09
N GLU A 380 -31.13 -2.62 -5.90
CA GLU A 380 -31.71 -1.76 -6.93
C GLU A 380 -30.69 -0.72 -7.42
N ARG A 381 -30.07 -0.02 -6.49
CA ARG A 381 -29.09 1.01 -6.82
C ARG A 381 -27.81 0.42 -7.45
N ARG A 382 -27.40 -0.77 -7.02
CA ARG A 382 -26.29 -1.51 -7.62
C ARG A 382 -26.60 -1.91 -9.07
N ALA A 383 -27.80 -2.38 -9.34
CA ALA A 383 -28.24 -2.76 -10.67
C ALA A 383 -28.15 -1.60 -11.68
N LEU A 384 -28.42 -0.34 -11.28
CA LEU A 384 -28.29 0.85 -12.13
C LEU A 384 -26.85 1.10 -12.61
N THR A 385 -25.87 0.51 -11.97
CA THR A 385 -24.47 0.63 -12.40
C THR A 385 -24.06 -0.44 -13.41
N LEU A 386 -24.93 -1.39 -13.73
CA LEU A 386 -24.71 -2.51 -14.62
C LEU A 386 -25.39 -2.31 -15.99
N ASP A 387 -24.89 -2.97 -17.00
CA ASP A 387 -25.32 -2.84 -18.39
C ASP A 387 -26.78 -3.26 -18.61
N GLU A 388 -27.27 -4.26 -17.84
CA GLU A 388 -28.64 -4.79 -17.94
C GLU A 388 -29.71 -3.75 -17.66
N ARG A 389 -29.43 -2.76 -16.82
CA ARG A 389 -30.35 -1.66 -16.49
C ARG A 389 -30.12 -0.41 -17.33
N ARG A 390 -29.17 -0.47 -18.30
CA ARG A 390 -28.78 0.66 -19.15
C ARG A 390 -28.86 0.33 -20.66
N PRO A 391 -29.97 -0.26 -21.17
CA PRO A 391 -30.05 -0.78 -22.53
C PRO A 391 -29.82 0.28 -23.62
N GLU A 392 -30.27 1.53 -23.41
CA GLU A 392 -30.06 2.63 -24.36
C GLU A 392 -28.59 3.01 -24.46
N ALA A 393 -27.87 3.07 -23.33
CA ALA A 393 -26.44 3.37 -23.30
C ALA A 393 -25.63 2.28 -24.00
N VAL A 394 -25.96 1.04 -23.73
CA VAL A 394 -25.38 -0.14 -24.40
C VAL A 394 -25.65 -0.11 -25.91
N ALA A 395 -26.89 0.18 -26.32
CA ALA A 395 -27.26 0.28 -27.74
C ALA A 395 -26.50 1.42 -28.45
N ARG A 396 -26.29 2.56 -27.81
CA ARG A 396 -25.48 3.65 -28.39
C ARG A 396 -24.03 3.19 -28.58
N ARG A 397 -23.44 2.50 -27.63
CA ARG A 397 -22.07 2.00 -27.70
C ARG A 397 -21.90 0.98 -28.84
N ARG A 398 -22.84 0.08 -28.99
CA ARG A 398 -22.82 -0.94 -30.07
C ARG A 398 -22.94 -0.35 -31.47
N ARG A 399 -23.60 0.83 -31.64
CA ARG A 399 -23.68 1.53 -32.95
C ARG A 399 -22.30 1.96 -33.46
N THR A 400 -21.34 2.19 -32.56
CA THR A 400 -19.94 2.50 -32.91
C THR A 400 -19.08 1.24 -32.99
N ASN A 401 -19.66 0.05 -32.92
CA ASN A 401 -18.99 -1.25 -32.90
C ASN A 401 -17.96 -1.35 -31.76
N GLN A 402 -18.28 -0.78 -30.61
CA GLN A 402 -17.43 -0.80 -29.43
C GLN A 402 -18.10 -1.49 -28.27
N ARG A 403 -17.31 -2.09 -27.36
CA ARG A 403 -17.75 -2.72 -26.12
C ARG A 403 -18.08 -1.69 -25.04
N THR A 404 -18.90 -2.08 -24.07
CA THR A 404 -19.05 -1.29 -22.84
C THR A 404 -17.83 -1.45 -21.93
N ALA A 405 -17.67 -0.54 -20.98
CA ALA A 405 -16.62 -0.66 -19.97
C ALA A 405 -16.79 -1.95 -19.13
N ARG A 406 -18.03 -2.35 -18.82
CA ARG A 406 -18.33 -3.60 -18.10
C ARG A 406 -17.91 -4.85 -18.91
N GLN A 407 -18.20 -4.89 -20.19
CA GLN A 407 -17.78 -6.00 -21.06
C GLN A 407 -16.26 -6.15 -21.14
N ASN A 408 -15.53 -5.04 -21.19
CA ASN A 408 -14.07 -5.05 -21.16
C ASN A 408 -13.53 -5.50 -19.80
N LEU A 409 -14.18 -5.07 -18.71
CA LEU A 409 -13.84 -5.51 -17.35
C LEU A 409 -14.03 -7.02 -17.19
N ASP A 410 -15.20 -7.52 -17.56
CA ASP A 410 -15.57 -8.95 -17.40
C ASP A 410 -14.65 -9.88 -18.22
N ASP A 411 -14.21 -9.42 -19.40
CA ASP A 411 -13.23 -10.13 -20.21
C ASP A 411 -11.80 -10.04 -19.62
N LEU A 412 -11.44 -8.92 -18.99
CA LEU A 412 -10.09 -8.71 -18.45
C LEU A 412 -9.82 -9.54 -17.19
N VAL A 413 -10.76 -9.54 -16.24
CA VAL A 413 -10.54 -10.13 -14.92
C VAL A 413 -11.04 -11.57 -14.85
N ASP A 414 -10.43 -12.36 -13.98
CA ASP A 414 -10.89 -13.71 -13.70
C ASP A 414 -12.31 -13.67 -13.11
N PRO A 415 -13.23 -14.55 -13.50
CA PRO A 415 -14.63 -14.53 -13.05
C PRO A 415 -14.76 -14.45 -11.53
N GLY A 416 -15.63 -13.56 -11.04
CA GLY A 416 -15.92 -13.38 -9.62
C GLY A 416 -14.78 -12.82 -8.76
N SER A 417 -13.66 -12.37 -9.37
CA SER A 417 -12.51 -11.88 -8.63
C SER A 417 -12.50 -10.37 -8.39
N PHE A 418 -13.37 -9.62 -9.08
CA PHE A 418 -13.34 -8.16 -9.05
C PHE A 418 -14.07 -7.57 -7.85
N VAL A 419 -13.39 -6.71 -7.11
CA VAL A 419 -13.95 -5.90 -6.02
C VAL A 419 -13.91 -4.45 -6.46
N GLU A 420 -15.09 -3.83 -6.59
CA GLU A 420 -15.26 -2.46 -7.09
C GLU A 420 -15.30 -1.42 -5.98
N TRP A 421 -14.59 -0.31 -6.17
CA TRP A 421 -14.66 0.87 -5.32
C TRP A 421 -15.45 2.00 -5.97
N GLY A 422 -16.31 2.66 -5.19
CA GLY A 422 -17.01 3.86 -5.61
C GLY A 422 -18.06 3.63 -6.70
N ALA A 423 -18.71 2.45 -6.74
CA ALA A 423 -19.78 2.16 -7.68
C ALA A 423 -20.96 3.13 -7.59
N PHE A 424 -21.25 3.65 -6.39
CA PHE A 424 -22.35 4.59 -6.12
C PHE A 424 -22.00 6.07 -6.29
N ALA A 425 -20.76 6.38 -6.70
CA ALA A 425 -20.35 7.74 -6.99
C ALA A 425 -21.16 8.31 -8.16
N ILE A 426 -21.49 9.59 -8.08
CA ILE A 426 -22.24 10.33 -9.12
C ILE A 426 -21.48 11.61 -9.49
N ALA A 427 -21.81 12.20 -10.64
CA ALA A 427 -21.21 13.45 -11.08
C ALA A 427 -21.53 14.62 -10.12
N SER A 428 -20.59 15.53 -9.94
CA SER A 428 -20.72 16.72 -9.08
C SER A 428 -21.55 17.83 -9.74
N GLN A 429 -22.82 17.52 -10.10
CA GLN A 429 -23.74 18.39 -10.87
C GLN A 429 -25.08 18.61 -10.17
N ARG A 430 -25.15 18.50 -8.85
CA ARG A 430 -26.39 18.63 -8.05
C ARG A 430 -27.04 20.01 -8.16
N THR A 431 -26.29 21.03 -8.49
CA THR A 431 -26.83 22.38 -8.76
C THR A 431 -27.57 22.48 -10.09
N ARG A 432 -27.40 21.51 -10.98
CA ARG A 432 -28.00 21.49 -12.35
C ARG A 432 -28.99 20.35 -12.56
N ARG A 433 -28.91 19.30 -11.77
CA ARG A 433 -29.69 18.06 -11.90
C ARG A 433 -30.16 17.55 -10.56
N THR A 434 -31.29 16.83 -10.54
CA THR A 434 -31.72 16.14 -9.32
C THR A 434 -30.77 14.97 -8.99
N GLN A 435 -30.80 14.55 -7.75
CA GLN A 435 -29.97 13.43 -7.30
C GLN A 435 -30.37 12.12 -8.00
N GLU A 436 -31.67 11.91 -8.23
CA GLU A 436 -32.21 10.75 -8.92
C GLU A 436 -31.72 10.69 -10.38
N ASP A 437 -31.77 11.82 -11.11
CA ASP A 437 -31.24 11.91 -12.47
C ASP A 437 -29.74 11.64 -12.54
N LEU A 438 -28.98 12.10 -11.56
CA LEU A 438 -27.54 11.82 -11.48
C LEU A 438 -27.27 10.34 -11.18
N ILE A 439 -28.02 9.71 -10.28
CA ILE A 439 -27.91 8.29 -9.95
C ILE A 439 -28.15 7.44 -11.21
N GLU A 440 -29.20 7.75 -11.98
CA GLU A 440 -29.55 7.00 -13.18
C GLU A 440 -28.55 7.22 -14.32
N LYS A 441 -28.12 8.48 -14.56
CA LYS A 441 -27.38 8.86 -15.78
C LYS A 441 -25.86 8.98 -15.60
N THR A 442 -25.37 8.99 -14.35
CA THR A 442 -23.94 9.14 -14.07
C THR A 442 -23.39 8.07 -13.11
N PRO A 443 -23.71 6.77 -13.32
CA PRO A 443 -23.25 5.70 -12.45
C PRO A 443 -21.73 5.67 -12.39
N ALA A 444 -21.20 5.41 -11.20
CA ALA A 444 -19.77 5.38 -10.88
C ALA A 444 -19.01 6.68 -11.24
N ASP A 445 -19.71 7.78 -11.48
CA ASP A 445 -19.21 9.02 -12.11
C ASP A 445 -18.41 8.77 -13.40
N GLY A 446 -18.82 7.78 -14.19
CA GLY A 446 -18.19 7.43 -15.48
C GLY A 446 -16.81 6.79 -15.36
N LEU A 447 -16.42 6.29 -14.18
CA LEU A 447 -15.15 5.61 -13.96
C LEU A 447 -15.32 4.39 -13.06
N ILE A 448 -15.12 3.19 -13.61
CA ILE A 448 -15.09 1.95 -12.84
C ILE A 448 -13.68 1.76 -12.28
N THR A 449 -13.56 1.52 -10.98
CA THR A 449 -12.27 1.34 -10.29
C THR A 449 -12.35 0.15 -9.33
N GLY A 450 -11.29 -0.64 -9.25
CA GLY A 450 -11.26 -1.79 -8.34
C GLY A 450 -10.01 -2.62 -8.45
N ILE A 451 -10.00 -3.76 -7.76
CA ILE A 451 -8.95 -4.77 -7.84
C ILE A 451 -9.59 -6.09 -8.23
N GLY A 452 -8.97 -6.79 -9.18
CA GLY A 452 -9.34 -8.13 -9.60
C GLY A 452 -8.13 -9.03 -9.74
N ARG A 453 -8.34 -10.21 -10.29
CA ARG A 453 -7.28 -11.12 -10.70
C ARG A 453 -7.25 -11.21 -12.22
N VAL A 454 -6.04 -11.27 -12.78
CA VAL A 454 -5.79 -11.49 -14.20
C VAL A 454 -4.77 -12.61 -14.33
N ASN A 455 -5.04 -13.64 -15.13
CA ASN A 455 -4.21 -14.82 -15.30
C ASN A 455 -4.06 -15.69 -14.03
N GLY A 456 -5.03 -15.71 -13.15
CA GLY A 456 -4.97 -16.45 -11.88
C GLY A 456 -4.78 -17.96 -12.05
N SER A 457 -5.30 -18.54 -13.12
CA SER A 457 -5.11 -19.95 -13.47
C SER A 457 -3.65 -20.30 -13.80
N LEU A 458 -2.86 -19.32 -14.28
CA LEU A 458 -1.46 -19.51 -14.66
C LEU A 458 -0.48 -19.21 -13.51
N PHE A 459 -0.76 -18.18 -12.71
CA PHE A 459 0.20 -17.64 -11.74
C PHE A 459 -0.26 -17.70 -10.28
N GLY A 460 -1.48 -18.19 -10.03
CA GLY A 460 -2.06 -18.25 -8.68
C GLY A 460 -2.61 -16.91 -8.19
N ALA A 461 -3.28 -16.94 -7.04
CA ALA A 461 -4.06 -15.80 -6.54
C ALA A 461 -3.22 -14.57 -6.18
N GLU A 462 -2.04 -14.78 -5.63
CA GLU A 462 -1.18 -13.70 -5.13
C GLU A 462 -0.57 -12.87 -6.26
N LYS A 463 0.01 -13.54 -7.27
CA LYS A 463 0.70 -12.91 -8.38
C LYS A 463 -0.24 -12.37 -9.48
N SER A 464 -1.52 -12.71 -9.41
CA SER A 464 -2.54 -12.30 -10.39
C SER A 464 -3.35 -11.08 -9.99
N ARG A 465 -3.11 -10.49 -8.81
CA ARG A 465 -3.80 -9.27 -8.37
C ARG A 465 -3.42 -8.09 -9.26
N VAL A 466 -4.44 -7.40 -9.77
CA VAL A 466 -4.29 -6.26 -10.69
C VAL A 466 -5.32 -5.20 -10.33
N ALA A 467 -4.90 -3.95 -10.25
CA ALA A 467 -5.79 -2.81 -10.16
C ALA A 467 -6.34 -2.48 -11.57
N VAL A 468 -7.60 -2.08 -11.62
CA VAL A 468 -8.27 -1.77 -12.88
C VAL A 468 -9.00 -0.44 -12.76
N ALA A 469 -8.81 0.42 -13.77
CA ALA A 469 -9.56 1.65 -13.95
C ALA A 469 -10.11 1.71 -15.38
N LEU A 470 -11.42 1.92 -15.54
CA LEU A 470 -12.05 2.00 -16.86
C LEU A 470 -12.95 3.22 -16.92
N TYR A 471 -12.69 4.11 -17.86
CA TYR A 471 -13.66 5.15 -18.22
C TYR A 471 -14.85 4.53 -18.97
N ASP A 472 -16.05 4.87 -18.52
CA ASP A 472 -17.28 4.54 -19.23
C ASP A 472 -17.69 5.70 -20.15
N TYR A 473 -17.37 5.58 -21.43
CA TYR A 473 -17.67 6.61 -22.42
C TYR A 473 -19.19 6.91 -22.55
N THR A 474 -20.05 5.97 -22.13
CA THR A 474 -21.51 6.17 -22.13
C THR A 474 -21.96 7.18 -21.06
N VAL A 475 -21.10 7.46 -20.08
CA VAL A 475 -21.32 8.44 -19.02
C VAL A 475 -20.53 9.71 -19.32
N LEU A 476 -21.24 10.76 -19.74
CA LEU A 476 -20.66 12.07 -20.02
C LEU A 476 -19.40 12.02 -20.90
N ALA A 477 -19.40 11.14 -21.92
CA ALA A 477 -18.30 10.91 -22.86
C ALA A 477 -16.94 10.61 -22.22
N GLY A 478 -16.92 9.88 -21.11
CA GLY A 478 -15.68 9.51 -20.38
C GLY A 478 -14.90 10.71 -19.85
N THR A 479 -15.56 11.87 -19.67
CA THR A 479 -14.88 13.09 -19.20
C THR A 479 -14.56 13.03 -17.71
N GLN A 480 -13.47 13.70 -17.34
CA GLN A 480 -12.95 13.72 -15.98
C GLN A 480 -13.71 14.73 -15.10
N GLY A 481 -14.45 14.24 -14.13
CA GLY A 481 -15.18 15.02 -13.14
C GLY A 481 -14.50 15.04 -11.78
N LYS A 482 -15.02 15.87 -10.87
CA LYS A 482 -14.44 16.01 -9.52
C LYS A 482 -14.45 14.70 -8.74
N THR A 483 -15.59 14.01 -8.72
CA THR A 483 -15.74 12.75 -7.97
C THR A 483 -14.87 11.64 -8.55
N ASN A 484 -14.78 11.53 -9.89
CA ASN A 484 -13.91 10.52 -10.49
C ASN A 484 -12.41 10.81 -10.27
N HIS A 485 -12.00 12.08 -10.10
CA HIS A 485 -10.64 12.38 -9.66
C HIS A 485 -10.37 11.78 -8.27
N HIS A 486 -11.26 11.97 -7.29
CA HIS A 486 -11.10 11.36 -5.96
C HIS A 486 -11.03 9.83 -6.01
N LYS A 487 -11.81 9.20 -6.91
CA LYS A 487 -11.74 7.75 -7.11
C LYS A 487 -10.37 7.31 -7.66
N LYS A 488 -9.84 8.03 -8.65
CA LYS A 488 -8.50 7.77 -9.20
C LYS A 488 -7.41 7.97 -8.15
N ASP A 489 -7.45 9.09 -7.45
CA ASP A 489 -6.49 9.40 -6.40
C ASP A 489 -6.42 8.26 -5.38
N ARG A 490 -7.59 7.80 -4.91
CA ARG A 490 -7.67 6.66 -3.99
C ARG A 490 -7.13 5.36 -4.58
N LEU A 491 -7.45 5.06 -5.84
CA LEU A 491 -6.93 3.86 -6.49
C LEU A 491 -5.41 3.92 -6.67
N PHE A 492 -4.86 5.06 -7.07
CA PHE A 492 -3.41 5.23 -7.30
C PHE A 492 -2.62 5.13 -6.00
N GLU A 493 -3.14 5.65 -4.89
CA GLU A 493 -2.56 5.43 -3.55
C GLU A 493 -2.50 3.94 -3.19
N ILE A 494 -3.57 3.18 -3.44
CA ILE A 494 -3.61 1.73 -3.18
C ILE A 494 -2.63 0.98 -4.10
N VAL A 495 -2.54 1.37 -5.37
CA VAL A 495 -1.60 0.80 -6.34
C VAL A 495 -0.15 1.02 -5.86
N GLU A 496 0.18 2.23 -5.41
CA GLU A 496 1.50 2.56 -4.88
C GLU A 496 1.82 1.76 -3.60
N GLU A 497 0.88 1.73 -2.65
CA GLU A 497 1.05 1.04 -1.36
C GLU A 497 1.24 -0.47 -1.52
N GLN A 498 0.48 -1.09 -2.44
CA GLN A 498 0.46 -2.54 -2.63
C GLN A 498 1.29 -3.02 -3.84
N HIS A 499 1.95 -2.12 -4.55
CA HIS A 499 2.74 -2.40 -5.76
C HIS A 499 1.96 -3.24 -6.80
N LEU A 500 0.68 -2.91 -7.02
CA LEU A 500 -0.17 -3.64 -7.95
C LEU A 500 0.06 -3.19 -9.39
N PRO A 501 0.13 -4.10 -10.37
CA PRO A 501 -0.05 -3.72 -11.76
C PRO A 501 -1.38 -3.01 -11.97
N LEU A 502 -1.43 -2.03 -12.89
CA LEU A 502 -2.64 -1.29 -13.22
C LEU A 502 -2.97 -1.42 -14.70
N VAL A 503 -4.20 -1.80 -15.02
CA VAL A 503 -4.77 -1.70 -16.37
C VAL A 503 -5.73 -0.53 -16.41
N PHE A 504 -5.47 0.43 -17.29
CA PHE A 504 -6.20 1.67 -17.38
C PHE A 504 -6.81 1.89 -18.77
N PHE A 505 -8.13 1.78 -18.89
CA PHE A 505 -8.88 2.11 -20.10
C PHE A 505 -9.18 3.61 -20.10
N THR A 506 -8.65 4.34 -21.09
CA THR A 506 -8.52 5.81 -21.04
C THR A 506 -9.46 6.57 -21.97
N GLU A 507 -10.36 5.92 -22.69
CA GLU A 507 -11.28 6.59 -23.62
C GLU A 507 -12.04 7.72 -22.94
N GLY A 508 -11.87 8.97 -23.42
CA GLY A 508 -12.58 10.10 -22.83
C GLY A 508 -12.16 11.46 -23.38
N GLY A 509 -13.00 12.43 -23.13
CA GLY A 509 -12.90 13.79 -23.68
C GLY A 509 -12.08 14.80 -22.86
N GLY A 510 -11.36 14.37 -21.82
CA GLY A 510 -10.64 15.29 -20.94
C GLY A 510 -11.49 15.85 -19.80
N GLY A 511 -11.19 17.04 -19.32
CA GLY A 511 -11.87 17.66 -18.18
C GLY A 511 -13.36 17.96 -18.43
N ARG A 512 -14.19 17.84 -17.39
CA ARG A 512 -15.63 18.07 -17.41
C ARG A 512 -15.98 19.46 -16.85
N PRO A 513 -16.32 20.46 -17.70
CA PRO A 513 -16.61 21.80 -17.21
C PRO A 513 -17.97 21.94 -16.51
N GLY A 514 -18.80 20.89 -16.53
CA GLY A 514 -20.14 20.89 -15.94
C GLY A 514 -20.21 20.59 -14.45
N ASP A 515 -19.12 20.17 -13.82
CA ASP A 515 -19.05 19.84 -12.40
C ASP A 515 -18.88 21.12 -11.56
N VAL A 516 -19.98 21.65 -11.05
CA VAL A 516 -20.05 22.97 -10.42
C VAL A 516 -20.44 22.94 -8.94
N ASP A 517 -20.65 21.77 -8.35
CA ASP A 517 -21.03 21.64 -6.93
C ASP A 517 -19.93 22.06 -5.96
N VAL A 518 -18.69 22.08 -6.43
CA VAL A 518 -17.55 22.48 -5.61
C VAL A 518 -16.98 23.78 -6.15
N GLN A 519 -16.90 24.80 -5.31
CA GLN A 519 -16.24 26.05 -5.66
C GLN A 519 -14.75 25.79 -5.94
N SER A 520 -14.34 25.97 -7.18
CA SER A 520 -12.95 25.87 -7.63
C SER A 520 -12.74 26.90 -8.74
N VAL A 521 -11.62 27.60 -8.71
CA VAL A 521 -11.29 28.59 -9.76
C VAL A 521 -10.74 27.87 -10.99
N ALA A 522 -9.75 27.00 -10.81
CA ALA A 522 -9.03 26.39 -11.93
C ALA A 522 -8.88 24.86 -11.81
N GLY A 523 -9.18 24.27 -10.63
CA GLY A 523 -9.03 22.84 -10.40
C GLY A 523 -7.59 22.32 -10.45
N LEU A 524 -6.58 23.19 -10.31
CA LEU A 524 -5.17 22.83 -10.44
C LEU A 524 -4.61 22.06 -9.24
N ASN A 525 -5.38 21.90 -8.17
CA ASN A 525 -5.05 21.12 -6.98
C ASN A 525 -5.39 19.62 -7.11
N THR A 526 -5.64 19.14 -8.32
CA THR A 526 -5.92 17.72 -8.60
C THR A 526 -4.66 16.88 -8.46
N MET A 527 -4.69 15.84 -7.62
CA MET A 527 -3.52 15.00 -7.32
C MET A 527 -3.30 13.89 -8.36
N ALA A 528 -4.29 13.52 -9.16
CA ALA A 528 -4.27 12.36 -10.04
C ALA A 528 -3.01 12.26 -10.93
N PHE A 529 -2.56 13.36 -11.53
CA PHE A 529 -1.38 13.36 -12.39
C PHE A 529 -0.08 13.16 -11.60
N HIS A 530 0.01 13.75 -10.41
CA HIS A 530 1.15 13.57 -9.53
C HIS A 530 1.23 12.13 -9.00
N LEU A 531 0.12 11.61 -8.49
CA LEU A 531 0.05 10.25 -7.96
C LEU A 531 0.34 9.22 -9.06
N PHE A 532 -0.27 9.39 -10.25
CA PHE A 532 -0.04 8.48 -11.37
C PHE A 532 1.42 8.48 -11.84
N GLY A 533 2.03 9.66 -11.96
CA GLY A 533 3.44 9.80 -12.33
C GLY A 533 4.39 9.12 -11.35
N ARG A 534 4.06 9.07 -10.06
CA ARG A 534 4.83 8.37 -9.02
C ARG A 534 4.82 6.84 -9.18
N LEU A 535 3.81 6.29 -9.85
CA LEU A 535 3.71 4.84 -10.09
C LEU A 535 4.73 4.34 -11.11
N SER A 536 5.28 5.23 -11.95
CA SER A 536 6.25 4.86 -12.97
C SER A 536 7.45 4.12 -12.39
N GLY A 537 7.71 2.93 -12.90
CA GLY A 537 8.80 2.05 -12.45
C GLY A 537 8.56 1.34 -11.11
N SER A 538 7.42 1.58 -10.43
CA SER A 538 7.06 0.86 -9.21
C SER A 538 6.07 -0.29 -9.45
N SER A 539 5.23 -0.15 -10.47
CA SER A 539 4.22 -1.14 -10.85
C SER A 539 4.01 -1.09 -12.36
N PRO A 540 3.77 -2.23 -13.05
CA PRO A 540 3.44 -2.24 -14.46
C PRO A 540 2.16 -1.46 -14.76
N LEU A 541 2.25 -0.47 -15.66
CA LEU A 541 1.15 0.41 -16.05
C LEU A 541 0.73 0.14 -17.50
N VAL A 542 -0.45 -0.44 -17.70
CA VAL A 542 -1.00 -0.80 -19.01
C VAL A 542 -2.10 0.17 -19.40
N GLY A 543 -1.84 1.00 -20.40
CA GLY A 543 -2.85 1.89 -20.98
C GLY A 543 -3.58 1.22 -22.15
N VAL A 544 -4.90 1.18 -22.10
CA VAL A 544 -5.74 0.67 -23.18
C VAL A 544 -6.65 1.78 -23.69
N ASN A 545 -6.66 2.01 -25.00
CA ASN A 545 -7.56 2.98 -25.60
C ASN A 545 -8.35 2.39 -26.77
N SER A 546 -9.65 2.70 -26.80
CA SER A 546 -10.54 2.39 -27.91
C SER A 546 -11.42 3.61 -28.19
N GLY A 547 -11.19 4.32 -29.30
CA GLY A 547 -11.89 5.54 -29.65
C GLY A 547 -11.14 6.80 -29.23
N ARG A 548 -11.84 7.83 -28.77
CA ARG A 548 -11.33 9.17 -28.54
C ARG A 548 -10.67 9.30 -27.17
N CYS A 549 -9.43 9.80 -27.13
CA CYS A 549 -8.68 10.04 -25.89
C CYS A 549 -7.97 11.39 -25.96
N PHE A 550 -8.49 12.38 -25.22
CA PHE A 550 -7.99 13.74 -25.27
C PHE A 550 -7.67 14.33 -23.91
N ALA A 551 -6.81 15.34 -23.90
CA ALA A 551 -6.42 16.13 -22.74
C ALA A 551 -5.95 15.27 -21.55
N GLY A 552 -6.57 15.42 -20.38
CA GLY A 552 -6.16 14.70 -19.17
C GLY A 552 -6.21 13.17 -19.30
N ASN A 553 -7.12 12.61 -20.11
CA ASN A 553 -7.16 11.18 -20.39
C ASN A 553 -5.92 10.76 -21.19
N ALA A 554 -5.54 11.53 -22.22
CA ALA A 554 -4.36 11.28 -23.03
C ALA A 554 -3.06 11.47 -22.23
N ALA A 555 -3.01 12.47 -21.34
CA ALA A 555 -1.85 12.69 -20.47
C ALA A 555 -1.57 11.48 -19.55
N LEU A 556 -2.62 10.90 -18.97
CA LEU A 556 -2.49 9.68 -18.16
C LEU A 556 -2.12 8.46 -19.01
N LEU A 557 -2.72 8.33 -20.21
CA LEU A 557 -2.37 7.27 -21.16
C LEU A 557 -0.87 7.32 -21.51
N GLY A 558 -0.35 8.51 -21.81
CA GLY A 558 1.06 8.72 -22.15
C GLY A 558 2.05 8.41 -21.01
N CYS A 559 1.58 8.37 -19.75
CA CYS A 559 2.39 7.96 -18.61
C CYS A 559 2.46 6.43 -18.43
N CYS A 560 1.68 5.64 -19.18
CA CYS A 560 1.71 4.19 -19.08
C CYS A 560 2.99 3.58 -19.68
N ASP A 561 3.37 2.42 -19.17
CA ASP A 561 4.55 1.69 -19.65
C ASP A 561 4.33 1.10 -21.05
N VAL A 562 3.09 0.71 -21.35
CA VAL A 562 2.64 0.23 -22.64
C VAL A 562 1.31 0.85 -23.00
N VAL A 563 1.18 1.31 -24.24
CA VAL A 563 -0.06 1.83 -24.81
C VAL A 563 -0.58 0.86 -25.87
N ILE A 564 -1.73 0.25 -25.60
CA ILE A 564 -2.45 -0.64 -26.50
C ILE A 564 -3.65 0.15 -27.06
N ALA A 565 -3.75 0.30 -28.37
CA ALA A 565 -4.82 1.11 -28.95
C ALA A 565 -5.46 0.41 -30.15
N THR A 566 -6.80 0.49 -30.20
CA THR A 566 -7.57 -0.05 -31.32
C THR A 566 -7.44 0.85 -32.55
N LYS A 567 -7.64 0.29 -33.74
CA LYS A 567 -7.49 0.99 -35.04
C LYS A 567 -8.35 2.25 -35.19
N ASN A 568 -9.44 2.35 -34.45
CA ASN A 568 -10.35 3.52 -34.45
C ASN A 568 -9.99 4.55 -33.39
N SER A 569 -8.83 4.44 -32.74
CA SER A 569 -8.39 5.39 -31.73
C SER A 569 -7.95 6.72 -32.33
N SER A 570 -8.22 7.80 -31.58
CA SER A 570 -7.70 9.15 -31.82
C SER A 570 -7.16 9.67 -30.51
N ILE A 571 -5.87 9.98 -30.45
CA ILE A 571 -5.16 10.31 -29.22
C ILE A 571 -4.48 11.67 -29.37
N GLY A 572 -4.80 12.64 -28.50
CA GLY A 572 -4.21 13.99 -28.58
C GLY A 572 -4.26 14.74 -27.26
N MET A 573 -3.33 15.68 -27.06
CA MET A 573 -3.28 16.51 -25.88
C MET A 573 -4.44 17.50 -25.78
N GLY A 574 -5.11 17.82 -26.89
CA GLY A 574 -6.30 18.63 -26.91
C GLY A 574 -7.30 18.09 -27.93
N GLY A 575 -8.59 18.06 -27.57
CA GLY A 575 -9.65 17.70 -28.50
C GLY A 575 -10.07 18.84 -29.40
N PRO A 576 -10.94 18.59 -30.41
CA PRO A 576 -11.40 19.61 -31.38
C PRO A 576 -11.85 20.92 -30.74
N ALA A 577 -12.63 20.86 -29.66
CA ALA A 577 -13.14 22.08 -28.99
C ALA A 577 -12.01 22.96 -28.40
N MET A 578 -10.91 22.36 -27.96
CA MET A 578 -9.74 23.10 -27.44
C MET A 578 -8.97 23.74 -28.60
N ILE A 579 -8.84 23.03 -29.73
CA ILE A 579 -8.15 23.52 -30.93
C ILE A 579 -8.94 24.72 -31.52
N GLU A 580 -10.25 24.58 -31.64
CA GLU A 580 -11.14 25.65 -32.12
C GLU A 580 -11.13 26.85 -31.16
N GLY A 581 -11.27 26.61 -29.84
CA GLY A 581 -11.20 27.65 -28.82
C GLY A 581 -9.85 28.39 -28.77
N GLY A 582 -8.78 27.75 -29.21
CA GLY A 582 -7.43 28.33 -29.37
C GLY A 582 -7.22 29.03 -30.71
N ASN A 583 -8.23 29.12 -31.59
CA ASN A 583 -8.15 29.65 -32.97
C ASN A 583 -7.08 28.93 -33.83
N LEU A 584 -6.87 27.63 -33.61
CA LEU A 584 -5.91 26.80 -34.32
C LEU A 584 -6.53 26.04 -35.51
N GLY A 585 -7.82 26.25 -35.79
CA GLY A 585 -8.58 25.59 -36.84
C GLY A 585 -9.77 24.78 -36.32
N VAL A 586 -10.54 24.19 -37.22
CA VAL A 586 -11.69 23.31 -36.94
C VAL A 586 -11.38 21.94 -37.52
N TYR A 587 -11.39 20.92 -36.67
CA TYR A 587 -11.01 19.55 -37.01
C TYR A 587 -12.06 18.56 -36.51
N ALA A 588 -12.27 17.48 -37.24
CA ALA A 588 -13.01 16.33 -36.72
C ALA A 588 -12.15 15.60 -35.66
N PRO A 589 -12.78 14.96 -34.67
CA PRO A 589 -12.04 14.20 -33.64
C PRO A 589 -11.07 13.17 -34.24
N GLU A 590 -11.44 12.56 -35.35
CA GLU A 590 -10.67 11.53 -36.06
C GLU A 590 -9.43 12.09 -36.78
N GLU A 591 -9.35 13.41 -36.97
CA GLU A 591 -8.20 14.10 -37.56
C GLU A 591 -7.16 14.46 -36.48
N VAL A 592 -7.54 14.41 -35.20
CA VAL A 592 -6.65 14.79 -34.08
C VAL A 592 -5.93 13.55 -33.55
N GLY A 593 -4.73 13.29 -34.06
CA GLY A 593 -3.89 12.17 -33.61
C GLY A 593 -4.48 10.79 -33.97
N PRO A 594 -4.77 10.53 -35.25
CA PRO A 594 -5.22 9.22 -35.72
C PRO A 594 -4.12 8.18 -35.62
N MET A 595 -4.48 6.91 -35.66
CA MET A 595 -3.54 5.78 -35.56
C MET A 595 -2.45 5.79 -36.64
N SER A 596 -2.76 6.33 -37.84
CA SER A 596 -1.77 6.52 -38.92
C SER A 596 -0.61 7.47 -38.56
N VAL A 597 -0.82 8.31 -37.55
CA VAL A 597 0.19 9.22 -36.97
C VAL A 597 0.76 8.63 -35.67
N GLN A 598 -0.09 8.13 -34.76
CA GLN A 598 0.32 7.75 -33.41
C GLN A 598 1.05 6.40 -33.34
N VAL A 599 0.92 5.54 -34.32
CA VAL A 599 1.69 4.28 -34.39
C VAL A 599 3.12 4.52 -34.90
N PRO A 600 3.36 5.20 -36.04
CA PRO A 600 4.71 5.41 -36.51
C PRO A 600 5.52 6.42 -35.68
N ASN A 601 4.89 7.32 -34.93
CA ASN A 601 5.58 8.26 -34.05
C ASN A 601 5.91 7.67 -32.65
N GLY A 602 5.50 6.45 -32.36
CA GLY A 602 5.84 5.75 -31.12
C GLY A 602 4.92 6.05 -29.91
N MET A 603 3.85 6.83 -30.09
CA MET A 603 2.86 7.03 -29.01
C MET A 603 2.13 5.73 -28.65
N VAL A 604 1.84 4.89 -29.67
CA VAL A 604 1.18 3.60 -29.48
C VAL A 604 2.20 2.48 -29.58
N ASP A 605 2.33 1.68 -28.54
CA ASP A 605 3.26 0.54 -28.52
C ASP A 605 2.71 -0.66 -29.31
N ILE A 606 1.40 -0.96 -29.15
CA ILE A 606 0.76 -2.11 -29.78
C ILE A 606 -0.59 -1.70 -30.39
N PRO A 607 -0.67 -1.54 -31.70
CA PRO A 607 -1.95 -1.37 -32.39
C PRO A 607 -2.70 -2.70 -32.47
N VAL A 608 -4.02 -2.67 -32.23
CA VAL A 608 -4.92 -3.85 -32.27
C VAL A 608 -6.19 -3.57 -33.06
N GLU A 609 -6.89 -4.60 -33.48
CA GLU A 609 -8.11 -4.46 -34.29
C GLU A 609 -9.29 -3.93 -33.47
N ASP A 610 -9.51 -4.51 -32.28
CA ASP A 610 -10.66 -4.20 -31.43
C ASP A 610 -10.34 -4.36 -29.92
N GLU A 611 -11.35 -4.13 -29.08
CA GLU A 611 -11.18 -4.21 -27.63
C GLU A 611 -10.94 -5.64 -27.13
N ALA A 612 -11.41 -6.69 -27.83
CA ALA A 612 -11.15 -8.08 -27.45
C ALA A 612 -9.66 -8.39 -27.56
N GLU A 613 -9.06 -8.00 -28.68
CA GLU A 613 -7.63 -8.13 -28.88
C GLU A 613 -6.85 -7.27 -27.89
N ALA A 614 -7.32 -6.03 -27.60
CA ALA A 614 -6.69 -5.16 -26.61
C ALA A 614 -6.63 -5.81 -25.21
N VAL A 615 -7.71 -6.42 -24.77
CA VAL A 615 -7.77 -7.15 -23.50
C VAL A 615 -6.83 -8.37 -23.53
N ALA A 616 -6.83 -9.15 -24.60
CA ALA A 616 -5.94 -10.30 -24.74
C ALA A 616 -4.46 -9.91 -24.68
N VAL A 617 -4.09 -8.80 -25.36
CA VAL A 617 -2.74 -8.24 -25.33
C VAL A 617 -2.38 -7.71 -23.94
N ALA A 618 -3.32 -7.05 -23.23
CA ALA A 618 -3.09 -6.57 -21.87
C ALA A 618 -2.83 -7.75 -20.90
N LYS A 619 -3.62 -8.82 -20.97
CA LYS A 619 -3.39 -10.05 -20.20
C LYS A 619 -2.02 -10.66 -20.50
N ARG A 620 -1.66 -10.72 -21.78
CA ARG A 620 -0.37 -11.24 -22.24
C ARG A 620 0.79 -10.38 -21.73
N TYR A 621 0.69 -9.06 -21.83
CA TYR A 621 1.71 -8.13 -21.32
C TYR A 621 1.93 -8.31 -19.81
N LEU A 622 0.85 -8.34 -19.04
CA LEU A 622 0.92 -8.57 -17.59
C LEU A 622 1.60 -9.90 -17.24
N SER A 623 1.39 -10.94 -18.05
CA SER A 623 1.95 -12.27 -17.77
C SER A 623 3.48 -12.27 -17.62
N TYR A 624 4.19 -11.39 -18.33
CA TYR A 624 5.66 -11.32 -18.26
C TYR A 624 6.17 -10.85 -16.89
N PHE A 625 5.34 -10.15 -16.11
CA PHE A 625 5.68 -9.64 -14.78
C PHE A 625 5.12 -10.52 -13.65
N GLN A 626 4.29 -11.51 -13.98
CA GLN A 626 3.65 -12.41 -13.01
C GLN A 626 4.48 -13.67 -12.71
N GLY A 627 5.50 -13.98 -13.53
CA GLY A 627 6.44 -15.07 -13.29
C GLY A 627 6.66 -16.01 -14.48
N ALA A 628 7.30 -17.14 -14.21
CA ALA A 628 7.57 -18.17 -15.21
C ALA A 628 6.32 -19.02 -15.49
N LEU A 629 6.18 -19.47 -16.73
CA LEU A 629 5.19 -20.48 -17.13
C LEU A 629 5.77 -21.88 -16.95
N PRO A 630 4.99 -22.85 -16.43
CA PRO A 630 5.49 -24.21 -16.21
C PRO A 630 5.62 -25.02 -17.50
N GLU A 631 4.85 -24.65 -18.52
CA GLU A 631 4.82 -25.35 -19.82
C GLU A 631 5.28 -24.42 -20.94
N TRP A 632 6.16 -24.92 -21.79
CA TRP A 632 6.68 -24.19 -22.93
C TRP A 632 7.07 -25.12 -24.06
N ARG A 633 7.15 -24.58 -25.27
CA ARG A 633 7.68 -25.26 -26.47
C ARG A 633 8.64 -24.37 -27.18
N ALA A 634 9.60 -24.91 -27.87
CA ALA A 634 10.55 -24.18 -28.68
C ALA A 634 10.77 -24.87 -30.03
N ALA A 635 11.07 -24.08 -31.05
CA ALA A 635 11.45 -24.57 -32.34
C ALA A 635 12.80 -25.34 -32.28
N ASP A 636 13.07 -26.16 -33.27
CA ASP A 636 14.39 -26.81 -33.39
C ASP A 636 15.49 -25.77 -33.53
N GLN A 637 16.35 -25.64 -32.51
CA GLN A 637 17.39 -24.61 -32.45
C GLN A 637 18.44 -24.73 -33.58
N ARG A 638 18.56 -25.87 -34.26
CA ARG A 638 19.43 -26.05 -35.44
C ARG A 638 18.99 -25.15 -36.59
N LEU A 639 17.76 -24.66 -36.61
CA LEU A 639 17.31 -23.68 -37.60
C LEU A 639 18.12 -22.38 -37.52
N LEU A 640 18.65 -22.00 -36.36
CA LEU A 640 19.50 -20.83 -36.18
C LEU A 640 20.81 -20.88 -37.00
N ARG A 641 21.31 -22.09 -37.27
CA ARG A 641 22.49 -22.26 -38.15
C ARG A 641 22.28 -21.70 -39.57
N ARG A 642 21.02 -21.57 -39.98
CA ARG A 642 20.62 -21.11 -41.33
C ARG A 642 19.95 -19.74 -41.31
N ALA A 643 19.82 -19.13 -40.15
CA ALA A 643 19.11 -17.84 -39.98
C ALA A 643 19.85 -16.66 -40.64
N ILE A 644 21.20 -16.71 -40.66
CA ILE A 644 22.02 -15.69 -41.29
C ILE A 644 22.36 -16.18 -42.71
N PRO A 645 22.13 -15.39 -43.78
CA PRO A 645 22.47 -15.73 -45.14
C PRO A 645 23.99 -15.96 -45.29
N GLU A 646 24.42 -16.97 -46.06
CA GLU A 646 25.83 -17.21 -46.39
C GLU A 646 26.45 -16.00 -47.10
N ASN A 647 25.70 -15.36 -47.99
CA ASN A 647 26.10 -14.08 -48.54
C ASN A 647 25.90 -12.98 -47.48
N ARG A 648 27.00 -12.55 -46.85
CA ARG A 648 27.03 -11.57 -45.76
C ARG A 648 26.45 -10.20 -46.14
N LEU A 649 26.27 -9.86 -47.40
CA LEU A 649 25.67 -8.61 -47.88
C LEU A 649 24.14 -8.69 -47.93
N ARG A 650 23.55 -9.88 -47.86
CA ARG A 650 22.08 -10.02 -47.87
C ARG A 650 21.51 -9.68 -46.49
N VAL A 651 20.40 -8.96 -46.54
CA VAL A 651 19.59 -8.65 -45.34
C VAL A 651 18.73 -9.86 -44.98
N TYR A 652 18.36 -9.93 -43.74
CA TYR A 652 17.41 -10.92 -43.17
C TYR A 652 16.55 -10.25 -42.08
N ASP A 653 15.43 -10.84 -41.82
CA ASP A 653 14.57 -10.36 -40.69
C ASP A 653 15.01 -10.99 -39.38
N VAL A 654 15.54 -10.20 -38.45
CA VAL A 654 16.01 -10.65 -37.13
C VAL A 654 14.87 -11.25 -36.29
N ARG A 655 13.59 -10.97 -36.62
CA ARG A 655 12.46 -11.56 -35.95
C ARG A 655 12.41 -13.07 -36.09
N SER A 656 12.86 -13.61 -37.25
CA SER A 656 12.97 -15.06 -37.43
C SER A 656 14.00 -15.70 -36.47
N VAL A 657 15.07 -14.99 -36.12
CA VAL A 657 16.02 -15.42 -35.08
C VAL A 657 15.35 -15.41 -33.72
N ILE A 658 14.67 -14.31 -33.38
CA ILE A 658 13.96 -14.15 -32.10
C ILE A 658 12.90 -15.23 -31.90
N ASP A 659 12.04 -15.46 -32.91
CA ASP A 659 10.96 -16.48 -32.85
C ASP A 659 11.52 -17.90 -32.72
N THR A 660 12.67 -18.20 -33.37
CA THR A 660 13.32 -19.52 -33.24
C THR A 660 13.97 -19.72 -31.88
N LEU A 661 14.60 -18.67 -31.35
CA LEU A 661 15.33 -18.70 -30.08
C LEU A 661 14.38 -18.82 -28.87
N CYS A 662 13.27 -18.11 -28.92
CA CYS A 662 12.32 -18.03 -27.82
C CYS A 662 11.30 -19.18 -27.80
N ASP A 663 10.49 -19.21 -26.74
CA ASP A 663 9.35 -20.12 -26.65
C ASP A 663 8.31 -19.75 -27.70
N GLU A 664 7.71 -20.77 -28.35
CA GLU A 664 6.72 -20.57 -29.41
C GLU A 664 5.56 -19.70 -28.93
N GLY A 665 5.25 -18.66 -29.69
CA GLY A 665 4.16 -17.71 -29.39
C GLY A 665 4.44 -16.78 -28.20
N SER A 666 5.64 -16.79 -27.58
CA SER A 666 5.96 -15.95 -26.43
C SER A 666 6.44 -14.55 -26.77
N VAL A 667 6.77 -14.24 -28.00
CA VAL A 667 7.35 -12.94 -28.39
C VAL A 667 6.28 -11.87 -28.51
N LEU A 668 6.39 -10.77 -27.75
CA LEU A 668 5.53 -9.59 -27.81
C LEU A 668 6.39 -8.37 -28.17
N GLU A 669 6.39 -7.99 -29.44
CA GLU A 669 7.16 -6.84 -29.94
C GLU A 669 6.45 -5.53 -29.57
N LEU A 670 7.18 -4.53 -29.02
CA LEU A 670 6.71 -3.22 -28.66
C LEU A 670 7.19 -2.17 -29.66
N ARG A 671 6.37 -1.18 -29.99
CA ARG A 671 6.68 -0.06 -30.91
C ARG A 671 7.22 -0.50 -32.27
N ARG A 672 6.65 -1.53 -32.86
CA ARG A 672 7.15 -2.14 -34.10
C ARG A 672 7.36 -1.13 -35.26
N ALA A 673 6.49 -0.14 -35.38
CA ALA A 673 6.55 0.85 -36.47
C ALA A 673 7.42 2.07 -36.13
N PHE A 674 7.73 2.31 -34.84
CA PHE A 674 8.63 3.38 -34.42
C PHE A 674 10.05 2.85 -34.28
N GLY A 675 11.06 3.61 -34.74
CA GLY A 675 12.46 3.20 -34.71
C GLY A 675 12.66 1.78 -35.31
N PRO A 676 12.26 1.50 -36.57
CA PRO A 676 12.19 0.15 -37.12
C PRO A 676 13.56 -0.53 -37.26
N GLY A 677 14.68 0.23 -37.12
CA GLY A 677 16.04 -0.29 -37.04
C GLY A 677 16.34 -1.05 -35.76
N MET A 678 15.49 -0.92 -34.74
CA MET A 678 15.61 -1.57 -33.45
C MET A 678 14.36 -2.36 -33.14
N VAL A 679 14.49 -3.65 -32.83
CA VAL A 679 13.43 -4.51 -32.32
C VAL A 679 13.52 -4.56 -30.80
N THR A 680 12.42 -4.27 -30.11
CA THR A 680 12.27 -4.42 -28.66
C THR A 680 11.10 -5.35 -28.38
N ALA A 681 11.31 -6.41 -27.64
CA ALA A 681 10.28 -7.41 -27.39
C ALA A 681 10.39 -8.01 -25.98
N LEU A 682 9.24 -8.25 -25.36
CA LEU A 682 9.13 -9.17 -24.24
C LEU A 682 8.99 -10.58 -24.80
N ALA A 683 9.70 -11.54 -24.21
CA ALA A 683 9.69 -12.93 -24.67
C ALA A 683 9.88 -13.90 -23.50
N ARG A 684 9.87 -15.19 -23.81
CA ARG A 684 10.17 -16.24 -22.82
C ARG A 684 11.17 -17.24 -23.39
N ILE A 685 12.01 -17.74 -22.51
CA ILE A 685 12.86 -18.90 -22.76
C ILE A 685 12.71 -19.85 -21.56
N GLU A 686 12.31 -21.10 -21.83
CA GLU A 686 11.97 -22.09 -20.81
C GLU A 686 10.92 -21.58 -19.81
N GLY A 687 9.90 -20.90 -20.33
CA GLY A 687 8.82 -20.28 -19.56
C GLY A 687 9.22 -18.99 -18.83
N LYS A 688 10.50 -18.69 -18.65
CA LYS A 688 11.01 -17.53 -17.90
C LYS A 688 11.00 -16.27 -18.77
N PRO A 689 10.45 -15.14 -18.26
CA PRO A 689 10.38 -13.90 -19.02
C PRO A 689 11.73 -13.19 -19.13
N LEU A 690 11.95 -12.50 -20.27
CA LEU A 690 13.10 -11.66 -20.53
C LEU A 690 12.76 -10.56 -21.55
N GLY A 691 13.57 -9.49 -21.57
CA GLY A 691 13.56 -8.48 -22.62
C GLY A 691 14.56 -8.80 -23.73
N ILE A 692 14.20 -8.52 -24.97
CA ILE A 692 15.09 -8.64 -26.15
C ILE A 692 15.23 -7.29 -26.80
N VAL A 693 16.47 -6.90 -27.08
CA VAL A 693 16.85 -5.73 -27.89
C VAL A 693 17.68 -6.22 -29.06
N ALA A 694 17.21 -6.02 -30.28
CA ALA A 694 17.91 -6.55 -31.48
C ALA A 694 18.02 -5.50 -32.58
N ASN A 695 19.13 -5.43 -33.28
CA ASN A 695 19.25 -4.64 -34.52
C ASN A 695 18.45 -5.30 -35.64
N ASN A 696 17.77 -4.50 -36.45
CA ASN A 696 17.02 -4.99 -37.59
C ASN A 696 17.74 -4.66 -38.90
N PRO A 697 18.45 -5.62 -39.53
CA PRO A 697 19.16 -5.35 -40.77
C PRO A 697 18.31 -4.93 -41.96
N MET A 698 16.98 -5.16 -41.90
CA MET A 698 16.03 -4.71 -42.95
C MET A 698 15.88 -3.20 -43.00
N HIS A 699 16.24 -2.47 -41.94
CA HIS A 699 16.21 -1.02 -41.87
C HIS A 699 17.62 -0.46 -41.65
N LEU A 700 18.06 0.44 -42.51
CA LEU A 700 19.41 1.06 -42.46
C LEU A 700 20.55 0.04 -42.23
N ALA A 701 20.38 -1.20 -42.72
CA ALA A 701 21.31 -2.31 -42.53
C ALA A 701 21.64 -2.62 -41.06
N GLY A 702 20.77 -2.24 -40.13
CA GLY A 702 20.91 -2.41 -38.66
C GLY A 702 21.68 -1.26 -37.99
N ALA A 703 21.93 -0.15 -38.68
CA ALA A 703 22.51 1.04 -38.05
C ALA A 703 21.54 1.66 -37.04
N ILE A 704 22.09 2.19 -35.95
CA ILE A 704 21.34 2.76 -34.85
C ILE A 704 21.12 4.27 -35.09
N ASP A 705 19.89 4.68 -35.23
CA ASP A 705 19.46 6.09 -35.37
C ASP A 705 18.89 6.64 -34.03
N SER A 706 18.39 7.88 -34.05
CA SER A 706 17.82 8.55 -32.86
C SER A 706 16.61 7.80 -32.32
N ASP A 707 15.66 7.45 -33.17
CA ASP A 707 14.42 6.77 -32.79
C ASP A 707 14.69 5.37 -32.23
N GLY A 708 15.60 4.62 -32.90
CA GLY A 708 16.03 3.30 -32.43
C GLY A 708 16.74 3.35 -31.10
N SER A 709 17.55 4.39 -30.86
CA SER A 709 18.24 4.62 -29.59
C SER A 709 17.26 4.90 -28.45
N ASP A 710 16.29 5.78 -28.67
CA ASP A 710 15.28 6.11 -27.67
C ASP A 710 14.38 4.93 -27.36
N LYS A 711 13.91 4.22 -28.40
CA LYS A 711 13.13 2.99 -28.25
C LYS A 711 13.84 1.95 -27.39
N ALA A 712 15.13 1.68 -27.69
CA ALA A 712 15.91 0.72 -26.93
C ALA A 712 16.17 1.19 -25.50
N ALA A 713 16.56 2.45 -25.29
CA ALA A 713 16.84 2.99 -23.96
C ALA A 713 15.61 2.94 -23.04
N ARG A 714 14.46 3.32 -23.55
CA ARG A 714 13.20 3.22 -22.79
C ARG A 714 12.83 1.76 -22.46
N PHE A 715 13.01 0.86 -23.40
CA PHE A 715 12.73 -0.56 -23.17
C PHE A 715 13.69 -1.17 -22.13
N LEU A 716 14.95 -0.76 -22.12
CA LEU A 716 15.91 -1.15 -21.08
C LEU A 716 15.49 -0.64 -19.70
N GLN A 717 14.98 0.58 -19.59
CA GLN A 717 14.42 1.11 -18.34
C GLN A 717 13.22 0.27 -17.87
N LEU A 718 12.33 -0.14 -18.79
CA LEU A 718 11.21 -1.02 -18.50
C LEU A 718 11.69 -2.36 -17.92
N CYS A 719 12.64 -3.01 -18.57
CA CYS A 719 13.20 -4.28 -18.10
C CYS A 719 13.89 -4.12 -16.75
N ASP A 720 14.68 -3.05 -16.55
CA ASP A 720 15.36 -2.77 -15.28
C ASP A 720 14.40 -2.48 -14.14
N ALA A 721 13.30 -1.75 -14.42
CA ALA A 721 12.28 -1.42 -13.42
C ALA A 721 11.59 -2.66 -12.87
N PHE A 722 11.36 -3.67 -13.70
CA PHE A 722 10.59 -4.87 -13.34
C PHE A 722 11.42 -6.15 -13.27
N ASP A 723 12.73 -6.02 -13.07
CA ASP A 723 13.67 -7.12 -12.84
C ASP A 723 13.69 -8.19 -13.96
N LEU A 724 13.49 -7.78 -15.23
CA LEU A 724 13.58 -8.64 -16.39
C LEU A 724 15.01 -8.68 -16.94
N PRO A 725 15.67 -9.85 -17.03
CA PRO A 725 16.94 -9.98 -17.71
C PRO A 725 16.86 -9.53 -19.18
N VAL A 726 17.94 -8.99 -19.72
CA VAL A 726 17.98 -8.47 -21.10
C VAL A 726 18.94 -9.26 -21.98
N LEU A 727 18.47 -9.66 -23.16
CA LEU A 727 19.26 -10.23 -24.21
C LEU A 727 19.42 -9.24 -25.37
N PHE A 728 20.66 -8.86 -25.65
CA PHE A 728 21.02 -8.12 -26.87
C PHE A 728 21.37 -9.07 -28.02
N LEU A 729 20.79 -8.84 -29.20
CA LEU A 729 21.12 -9.51 -30.44
C LEU A 729 21.75 -8.47 -31.38
N CYS A 730 23.06 -8.52 -31.52
CA CYS A 730 23.83 -7.51 -32.21
C CYS A 730 24.08 -7.88 -33.69
N ASP A 731 23.58 -7.03 -34.59
CA ASP A 731 23.99 -7.01 -36.04
C ASP A 731 23.92 -5.57 -36.53
N THR A 732 24.93 -4.77 -36.19
CA THR A 732 24.97 -3.34 -36.48
C THR A 732 26.25 -2.89 -37.17
N PRO A 733 26.18 -2.06 -38.21
CA PRO A 733 27.35 -1.39 -38.78
C PRO A 733 27.82 -0.19 -37.93
N GLY A 734 27.15 0.11 -36.81
CA GLY A 734 27.46 1.23 -35.94
C GLY A 734 26.28 2.19 -35.77
N MET A 735 26.54 3.34 -35.18
CA MET A 735 25.60 4.45 -35.12
C MET A 735 25.47 5.08 -36.51
N MET A 736 24.30 5.66 -36.85
CA MET A 736 24.18 6.48 -38.05
C MET A 736 25.13 7.68 -38.00
N VAL A 737 25.55 8.14 -39.15
CA VAL A 737 26.47 9.26 -39.28
C VAL A 737 26.05 10.18 -40.46
N GLY A 738 26.38 11.44 -40.37
CA GLY A 738 26.18 12.40 -41.46
C GLY A 738 25.35 13.62 -41.04
N PRO A 739 25.40 14.72 -41.82
CA PRO A 739 24.82 16.01 -41.43
C PRO A 739 23.31 15.95 -41.25
N GLU A 740 22.58 15.09 -41.98
CA GLU A 740 21.13 15.00 -41.88
C GLU A 740 20.68 14.35 -40.55
N VAL A 741 21.38 13.30 -40.14
CA VAL A 741 21.01 12.65 -38.86
C VAL A 741 21.44 13.46 -37.64
N GLU A 742 22.46 14.30 -37.74
CA GLU A 742 22.84 15.22 -36.67
C GLU A 742 21.78 16.31 -36.39
N LYS A 743 20.93 16.62 -37.37
CA LYS A 743 19.78 17.52 -37.18
C LYS A 743 18.77 16.97 -36.15
N THR A 744 18.77 15.67 -35.91
CA THR A 744 17.91 15.02 -34.89
C THR A 744 18.56 15.00 -33.51
N ALA A 745 19.72 15.66 -33.29
CA ALA A 745 20.53 15.57 -32.08
C ALA A 745 20.99 14.13 -31.77
N LEU A 746 21.37 13.37 -32.78
CA LEU A 746 21.75 11.95 -32.73
C LEU A 746 22.67 11.63 -31.55
N VAL A 747 23.69 12.46 -31.28
CA VAL A 747 24.63 12.27 -30.17
C VAL A 747 23.92 12.14 -28.82
N ARG A 748 22.90 12.94 -28.55
CA ARG A 748 22.14 12.87 -27.29
C ARG A 748 21.32 11.59 -27.20
N HIS A 749 20.63 11.24 -28.25
CA HIS A 749 19.81 10.02 -28.31
C HIS A 749 20.67 8.76 -28.19
N CYS A 750 21.78 8.66 -28.93
CA CYS A 750 22.69 7.53 -28.83
C CYS A 750 23.38 7.45 -27.45
N SER A 751 23.76 8.60 -26.86
CA SER A 751 24.36 8.63 -25.52
C SER A 751 23.41 8.17 -24.44
N ARG A 752 22.10 8.35 -24.61
CA ARG A 752 21.07 7.84 -23.71
C ARG A 752 21.12 6.31 -23.62
N LEU A 753 21.36 5.61 -24.74
CA LEU A 753 21.50 4.15 -24.75
C LEU A 753 22.71 3.69 -23.91
N PHE A 754 23.86 4.39 -24.00
CA PHE A 754 25.01 4.12 -23.15
C PHE A 754 24.73 4.37 -21.67
N VAL A 755 24.11 5.51 -21.33
CA VAL A 755 23.78 5.84 -19.95
C VAL A 755 22.83 4.79 -19.35
N THR A 756 21.80 4.39 -20.09
CA THR A 756 20.84 3.38 -19.63
C THR A 756 21.50 2.01 -19.50
N GLY A 757 22.25 1.57 -20.51
CA GLY A 757 22.93 0.27 -20.53
C GLY A 757 23.94 0.11 -19.38
N ALA A 758 24.72 1.16 -19.11
CA ALA A 758 25.72 1.15 -18.02
C ALA A 758 25.10 1.14 -16.61
N ASN A 759 23.82 1.50 -16.48
CA ASN A 759 23.12 1.57 -15.19
C ASN A 759 22.12 0.43 -14.96
N LEU A 760 22.06 -0.57 -15.84
CA LEU A 760 21.18 -1.72 -15.65
C LEU A 760 21.50 -2.47 -14.36
N GLY A 761 20.46 -2.65 -13.51
CA GLY A 761 20.51 -3.49 -12.31
C GLY A 761 20.10 -4.93 -12.57
N VAL A 762 19.65 -5.25 -13.78
CA VAL A 762 19.29 -6.61 -14.19
C VAL A 762 20.46 -7.29 -14.92
N PRO A 763 20.57 -8.63 -14.91
CA PRO A 763 21.50 -9.34 -15.74
C PRO A 763 21.24 -9.08 -17.23
N PHE A 764 22.30 -8.93 -18.03
CA PHE A 764 22.16 -8.85 -19.46
C PHE A 764 23.31 -9.60 -20.17
N GLY A 765 23.02 -10.09 -21.36
CA GLY A 765 23.99 -10.78 -22.19
C GLY A 765 23.86 -10.37 -23.66
N THR A 766 24.93 -10.50 -24.43
CA THR A 766 24.98 -10.13 -25.85
C THR A 766 25.35 -11.33 -26.70
N ILE A 767 24.60 -11.55 -27.79
CA ILE A 767 24.94 -12.48 -28.86
C ILE A 767 25.18 -11.66 -30.12
N VAL A 768 26.42 -11.72 -30.65
CA VAL A 768 26.76 -11.14 -31.94
C VAL A 768 26.33 -12.09 -33.05
N LEU A 769 25.37 -11.67 -33.85
CA LEU A 769 24.83 -12.48 -34.94
C LEU A 769 25.66 -12.35 -36.20
N ARG A 770 26.06 -11.12 -36.50
CA ARG A 770 26.90 -10.82 -37.71
C ARG A 770 27.77 -9.59 -37.47
N LYS A 771 27.33 -8.37 -37.84
CA LYS A 771 28.15 -7.15 -37.72
C LYS A 771 28.17 -6.63 -36.27
N ALA A 772 29.36 -6.33 -35.80
CA ALA A 772 29.59 -5.68 -34.52
C ALA A 772 30.66 -4.58 -34.71
N TYR A 773 30.19 -3.41 -35.17
CA TYR A 773 31.12 -2.33 -35.49
C TYR A 773 30.97 -1.12 -34.56
N GLY A 774 32.12 -0.65 -34.06
CA GLY A 774 32.29 0.60 -33.36
C GLY A 774 31.35 0.81 -32.17
N LEU A 775 30.94 2.05 -31.92
CA LEU A 775 30.11 2.47 -30.80
C LEU A 775 28.73 1.79 -30.81
N GLY A 776 28.18 1.47 -31.97
CA GLY A 776 26.93 0.76 -32.09
C GLY A 776 26.98 -0.62 -31.44
N ALA A 777 28.03 -1.37 -31.70
CA ALA A 777 28.26 -2.69 -31.11
C ALA A 777 28.46 -2.58 -29.58
N GLN A 778 29.22 -1.58 -29.11
CA GLN A 778 29.36 -1.34 -27.66
C GLN A 778 28.03 -1.00 -27.00
N ALA A 779 27.17 -0.17 -27.62
CA ALA A 779 25.84 0.17 -27.10
C ALA A 779 24.94 -1.09 -26.99
N MET A 780 25.07 -2.03 -27.96
CA MET A 780 24.37 -3.33 -27.95
C MET A 780 25.01 -4.34 -26.96
N ALA A 781 25.94 -3.90 -26.14
CA ALA A 781 26.55 -4.68 -25.06
C ALA A 781 26.64 -3.89 -23.76
N GLY A 782 25.68 -2.95 -23.54
CA GLY A 782 25.66 -2.15 -22.34
C GLY A 782 26.85 -1.23 -22.13
N GLY A 783 27.57 -0.88 -23.19
CA GLY A 783 28.77 -0.03 -23.22
C GLY A 783 30.09 -0.75 -23.41
N SER A 784 30.15 -2.06 -23.15
CA SER A 784 31.34 -2.90 -23.36
C SER A 784 30.99 -4.37 -23.46
N PHE A 785 31.70 -5.14 -24.28
CA PHE A 785 31.53 -6.61 -24.35
C PHE A 785 31.86 -7.33 -23.03
N HIS A 786 32.57 -6.70 -22.10
CA HIS A 786 32.82 -7.24 -20.75
C HIS A 786 31.90 -6.67 -19.66
N ALA A 787 30.88 -5.89 -20.04
CA ALA A 787 29.97 -5.29 -19.09
C ALA A 787 28.82 -6.23 -18.66
N GLY A 788 28.40 -7.14 -19.54
CA GLY A 788 27.31 -8.08 -19.31
C GLY A 788 27.70 -9.34 -18.56
N THR A 789 26.73 -10.25 -18.44
CA THR A 789 26.95 -11.61 -17.89
C THR A 789 27.77 -12.46 -18.89
N PHE A 790 27.51 -12.24 -20.17
CA PHE A 790 28.32 -12.80 -21.27
C PHE A 790 28.22 -11.92 -22.51
N ALA A 791 29.29 -12.02 -23.36
CA ALA A 791 29.28 -11.53 -24.74
C ALA A 791 29.82 -12.65 -25.63
N ILE A 792 28.94 -13.31 -26.37
CA ILE A 792 29.29 -14.45 -27.25
C ILE A 792 28.98 -14.11 -28.70
N SER A 793 29.59 -14.84 -29.61
CA SER A 793 29.38 -14.62 -31.03
C SER A 793 29.01 -15.90 -31.76
N TRP A 794 28.22 -15.78 -32.79
CA TRP A 794 28.11 -16.81 -33.81
C TRP A 794 29.35 -16.78 -34.70
N PRO A 795 29.67 -17.89 -35.40
CA PRO A 795 30.80 -17.92 -36.34
C PRO A 795 30.71 -16.90 -37.49
N THR A 796 29.50 -16.39 -37.74
CA THR A 796 29.19 -15.32 -38.70
C THR A 796 29.55 -13.93 -38.19
N GLY A 797 30.03 -13.78 -36.95
CA GLY A 797 30.39 -12.49 -36.34
C GLY A 797 31.55 -11.81 -37.02
N GLU A 798 31.43 -10.51 -37.26
CA GLU A 798 32.40 -9.63 -37.85
C GLU A 798 32.64 -8.42 -36.95
N PHE A 799 33.86 -8.20 -36.51
CA PHE A 799 34.22 -7.18 -35.53
C PHE A 799 35.17 -6.13 -36.12
N GLY A 800 35.01 -4.89 -35.70
CA GLY A 800 35.86 -3.79 -36.06
C GLY A 800 35.50 -2.45 -35.45
N GLY A 801 36.44 -1.51 -35.44
CA GLY A 801 36.18 -0.17 -34.92
C GLY A 801 35.22 0.67 -35.78
N MET A 802 35.01 0.25 -37.04
CA MET A 802 34.06 0.79 -38.03
C MET A 802 33.85 -0.24 -39.12
N GLY A 803 32.96 0.01 -40.08
CA GLY A 803 32.80 -0.82 -41.26
C GLY A 803 34.14 -1.07 -41.94
N LEU A 804 34.49 -2.35 -42.22
CA LEU A 804 35.84 -2.76 -42.55
C LEU A 804 36.32 -2.16 -43.88
N GLU A 805 35.45 -2.01 -44.88
CA GLU A 805 35.73 -1.30 -46.13
C GLU A 805 36.07 0.17 -45.89
N GLY A 806 35.35 0.83 -44.99
CA GLY A 806 35.63 2.21 -44.58
C GLY A 806 36.94 2.34 -43.83
N ALA A 807 37.23 1.40 -42.95
CA ALA A 807 38.50 1.35 -42.23
C ALA A 807 39.70 1.22 -43.15
N VAL A 808 39.59 0.36 -44.15
CA VAL A 808 40.66 0.20 -45.18
C VAL A 808 40.83 1.48 -45.99
N LYS A 809 39.74 2.12 -46.47
CA LYS A 809 39.80 3.40 -47.19
C LYS A 809 40.45 4.51 -46.39
N LEU A 810 40.18 4.60 -45.09
CA LEU A 810 40.73 5.66 -44.25
C LEU A 810 42.15 5.34 -43.79
N GLY A 811 42.38 4.11 -43.29
CA GLY A 811 43.66 3.70 -42.72
C GLY A 811 44.80 3.60 -43.75
N TYR A 812 44.47 3.16 -44.93
CA TYR A 812 45.44 2.94 -46.02
C TYR A 812 45.27 3.91 -47.18
N ARG A 813 44.66 5.08 -46.94
CA ARG A 813 44.37 6.09 -47.96
C ARG A 813 45.57 6.48 -48.78
N LYS A 814 46.69 6.79 -48.11
CA LYS A 814 47.96 7.20 -48.79
C LYS A 814 48.53 6.09 -49.65
N GLU A 815 48.48 4.83 -49.18
CA GLU A 815 48.97 3.67 -49.94
C GLU A 815 48.11 3.44 -51.18
N LEU A 816 46.77 3.53 -51.04
CA LEU A 816 45.86 3.39 -52.18
C LEU A 816 46.00 4.54 -53.22
N GLU A 817 46.19 5.77 -52.76
CA GLU A 817 46.36 6.96 -53.58
C GLU A 817 47.69 6.90 -54.38
N ALA A 818 48.71 6.28 -53.83
CA ALA A 818 50.01 6.07 -54.49
C ALA A 818 49.93 5.12 -55.69
N ILE A 819 48.90 4.29 -55.82
CA ILE A 819 48.70 3.39 -56.95
C ILE A 819 47.99 4.14 -58.10
N ALA A 820 48.71 4.43 -59.19
CA ALA A 820 48.09 5.24 -60.22
C ALA A 820 47.05 4.50 -61.06
N ASP A 821 47.17 3.23 -61.31
CA ASP A 821 46.23 2.41 -62.08
C ASP A 821 44.98 2.10 -61.23
N PRO A 822 43.75 2.50 -61.63
CA PRO A 822 42.52 2.26 -60.91
C PRO A 822 42.19 0.76 -60.70
N ALA A 823 42.59 -0.13 -61.70
CA ALA A 823 42.30 -1.55 -61.59
C ALA A 823 43.26 -2.22 -60.58
N VAL A 824 44.54 -1.84 -60.57
CA VAL A 824 45.53 -2.32 -59.59
C VAL A 824 45.17 -1.77 -58.19
N ARG A 825 44.75 -0.52 -58.10
CA ARG A 825 44.24 0.09 -56.80
C ARG A 825 43.03 -0.65 -56.26
N ARG A 826 42.13 -1.00 -57.16
CA ARG A 826 40.90 -1.78 -56.73
C ARG A 826 41.30 -3.18 -56.25
N ALA A 827 42.15 -3.88 -56.98
CA ALA A 827 42.61 -5.19 -56.56
C ALA A 827 43.33 -5.15 -55.20
N ARG A 828 44.23 -4.13 -55.01
CA ARG A 828 44.84 -3.92 -53.66
C ARG A 828 43.85 -3.60 -52.54
N PHE A 829 42.87 -2.76 -52.81
CA PHE A 829 41.81 -2.45 -51.87
C PHE A 829 41.04 -3.72 -51.49
N ASP A 830 40.64 -4.54 -52.46
CA ASP A 830 39.89 -5.77 -52.22
C ASP A 830 40.71 -6.80 -51.40
N GLU A 831 42.03 -6.89 -51.67
CA GLU A 831 42.98 -7.71 -50.88
C GLU A 831 43.04 -7.20 -49.42
N MET A 832 43.16 -5.89 -49.17
CA MET A 832 43.21 -5.29 -47.85
C MET A 832 41.89 -5.47 -47.10
N VAL A 833 40.75 -5.34 -47.78
CA VAL A 833 39.42 -5.60 -47.23
C VAL A 833 39.28 -7.07 -46.83
N ALA A 834 39.73 -8.01 -47.72
CA ALA A 834 39.72 -9.44 -47.37
C ALA A 834 40.57 -9.74 -46.14
N ALA A 835 41.74 -9.12 -46.01
CA ALA A 835 42.62 -9.26 -44.85
C ALA A 835 41.97 -8.66 -43.57
N ALA A 836 41.26 -7.52 -43.71
CA ALA A 836 40.53 -6.92 -42.59
C ALA A 836 39.38 -7.83 -42.10
N TYR A 837 38.63 -8.45 -43.03
CA TYR A 837 37.62 -9.44 -42.70
C TYR A 837 38.20 -10.68 -42.04
N ALA A 838 39.35 -11.19 -42.51
CA ALA A 838 40.00 -12.34 -41.91
C ALA A 838 40.41 -12.08 -40.44
N ARG A 839 40.89 -10.86 -40.17
CA ARG A 839 41.24 -10.43 -38.79
C ARG A 839 40.04 -10.17 -37.92
N GLY A 840 38.96 -9.61 -38.50
CA GLY A 840 37.73 -9.26 -37.76
C GLY A 840 36.74 -10.43 -37.59
N LYS A 841 37.06 -11.66 -37.98
CA LYS A 841 36.20 -12.82 -37.75
C LYS A 841 36.03 -13.12 -36.26
N ALA A 842 34.86 -13.61 -35.87
CA ALA A 842 34.55 -14.01 -34.52
C ALA A 842 35.65 -14.90 -33.88
N LEU A 843 36.11 -15.92 -34.59
CA LEU A 843 37.20 -16.81 -34.13
C LEU A 843 38.51 -16.07 -33.85
N SER A 844 38.84 -15.07 -34.68
CA SER A 844 40.05 -14.25 -34.48
C SER A 844 39.89 -13.36 -33.26
N THR A 845 38.72 -12.75 -33.08
CA THR A 845 38.37 -11.90 -31.93
C THR A 845 38.40 -12.68 -30.62
N ALA A 846 37.84 -13.89 -30.60
CA ALA A 846 37.87 -14.80 -29.45
C ALA A 846 39.32 -15.23 -29.08
N THR A 847 40.23 -15.32 -30.03
CA THR A 847 41.65 -15.63 -29.74
C THR A 847 42.27 -14.61 -28.78
N TYR A 848 41.83 -13.36 -28.84
CA TYR A 848 42.28 -12.28 -27.96
C TYR A 848 41.37 -12.05 -26.76
N PHE A 849 40.35 -12.91 -26.56
CA PHE A 849 39.37 -12.83 -25.48
C PHE A 849 38.59 -11.50 -25.47
N GLU A 850 38.34 -10.91 -26.64
CA GLU A 850 37.48 -9.73 -26.77
C GLU A 850 35.97 -10.08 -26.68
N VAL A 851 35.66 -11.38 -26.84
CA VAL A 851 34.36 -12.01 -26.56
C VAL A 851 34.61 -13.28 -25.75
N ASP A 852 33.64 -13.67 -24.94
CA ASP A 852 33.79 -14.81 -24.05
C ASP A 852 33.88 -16.15 -24.80
N GLU A 853 33.16 -16.31 -25.92
CA GLU A 853 33.15 -17.54 -26.68
C GLU A 853 32.54 -17.33 -28.10
N VAL A 854 32.93 -18.21 -29.02
CA VAL A 854 32.24 -18.39 -30.31
C VAL A 854 31.47 -19.72 -30.27
N ILE A 855 30.18 -19.64 -30.44
CA ILE A 855 29.30 -20.80 -30.24
C ILE A 855 28.59 -21.25 -31.51
N ASP A 856 28.17 -22.52 -31.56
CA ASP A 856 27.19 -22.96 -32.54
C ASP A 856 25.89 -22.18 -32.33
N PRO A 857 25.28 -21.55 -33.35
CA PRO A 857 24.01 -20.86 -33.22
C PRO A 857 22.92 -21.68 -32.49
N ALA A 858 22.91 -23.00 -32.69
CA ALA A 858 21.98 -23.91 -32.02
C ALA A 858 22.14 -23.95 -30.48
N GLU A 859 23.30 -23.52 -29.95
CA GLU A 859 23.57 -23.48 -28.50
C GLU A 859 23.08 -22.19 -27.84
N SER A 860 22.63 -21.20 -28.62
CA SER A 860 22.28 -19.86 -28.12
C SER A 860 21.23 -19.93 -27.01
N ARG A 861 20.18 -20.74 -27.18
CA ARG A 861 19.13 -20.91 -26.16
C ARG A 861 19.69 -21.48 -24.86
N ARG A 862 20.58 -22.47 -24.93
CA ARG A 862 21.21 -23.05 -23.74
C ARG A 862 22.06 -22.03 -22.98
N TRP A 863 22.83 -21.18 -23.71
CA TRP A 863 23.61 -20.10 -23.11
C TRP A 863 22.72 -19.11 -22.36
N VAL A 864 21.61 -18.66 -22.98
CA VAL A 864 20.69 -17.73 -22.36
C VAL A 864 20.02 -18.36 -21.12
N ALA A 865 19.52 -19.60 -21.25
CA ALA A 865 18.85 -20.28 -20.13
C ALA A 865 19.78 -20.52 -18.94
N THR A 866 21.06 -20.89 -19.20
CA THR A 866 22.03 -21.25 -18.16
C THR A 866 22.72 -20.03 -17.56
N ALA A 867 23.26 -19.15 -18.41
CA ALA A 867 24.10 -18.06 -17.93
C ALA A 867 23.33 -16.78 -17.63
N LEU A 868 22.26 -16.46 -18.37
CA LEU A 868 21.51 -15.21 -18.18
C LEU A 868 20.33 -15.38 -17.20
N LEU A 869 19.44 -16.33 -17.48
CA LEU A 869 18.20 -16.51 -16.69
C LEU A 869 18.44 -17.18 -15.33
N GLY A 870 19.62 -17.72 -15.09
CA GLY A 870 20.06 -18.21 -13.78
C GLY A 870 20.92 -17.22 -12.99
N ALA A 871 21.30 -16.09 -13.59
CA ALA A 871 22.14 -15.10 -12.94
C ALA A 871 21.38 -14.31 -11.86
N PRO A 872 22.01 -14.01 -10.70
CA PRO A 872 21.40 -13.15 -9.69
C PRO A 872 21.32 -11.70 -10.22
N PRO A 873 20.40 -10.88 -9.65
CA PRO A 873 20.37 -9.46 -9.94
C PRO A 873 21.73 -8.80 -9.67
N ARG A 874 22.10 -7.82 -10.49
CA ARG A 874 23.35 -7.08 -10.32
C ARG A 874 23.26 -6.17 -9.10
N PRO A 875 24.38 -5.92 -8.35
CA PRO A 875 24.37 -4.99 -7.24
C PRO A 875 23.99 -3.59 -7.71
N ARG A 876 22.92 -3.05 -7.16
CA ARG A 876 22.50 -1.66 -7.43
C ARG A 876 23.33 -0.69 -6.61
N ASN A 877 23.66 0.46 -7.19
CA ASN A 877 24.33 1.51 -6.45
C ASN A 877 23.39 2.08 -5.37
N PRO A 878 23.73 1.96 -4.07
CA PRO A 878 22.83 2.40 -2.99
C PRO A 878 22.63 3.92 -2.95
N HIS A 879 23.46 4.68 -3.64
CA HIS A 879 23.37 6.14 -3.72
C HIS A 879 22.52 6.62 -4.89
N LYS A 880 22.08 5.72 -5.78
CA LYS A 880 21.17 6.04 -6.88
C LYS A 880 19.75 5.56 -6.55
N ARG A 881 18.80 6.44 -6.73
CA ARG A 881 17.38 6.06 -6.69
C ARG A 881 17.05 5.25 -7.94
N ARG A 882 16.08 4.33 -7.83
CA ARG A 882 15.52 3.63 -8.99
C ARG A 882 14.93 4.69 -9.93
N PRO A 883 15.36 4.79 -11.20
CA PRO A 883 14.79 5.77 -12.12
C PRO A 883 13.37 5.36 -12.49
N ASN A 884 12.51 6.34 -12.69
CA ASN A 884 11.24 6.13 -13.36
C ASN A 884 11.48 5.69 -14.82
N ILE A 885 10.49 5.08 -15.43
CA ILE A 885 10.49 4.77 -16.87
C ILE A 885 10.10 6.06 -17.61
N ASP A 886 10.95 6.47 -18.54
CA ASP A 886 10.63 7.63 -19.36
C ASP A 886 9.44 7.36 -20.28
N THR A 887 8.67 8.38 -20.57
CA THR A 887 7.53 8.26 -21.50
C THR A 887 7.97 8.08 -22.94
N TRP A 888 9.18 8.52 -23.27
CA TRP A 888 9.73 8.52 -24.63
C TRP A 888 11.04 7.78 -24.74
#